data_27587d95b17938c80b03b586a5ee96ea
#
_entry.id   27587d95b17938c80b03b586a5ee96ea
#
_cell.length_a   1.000
_cell.length_b   1.000
_cell.length_c   1.000
_cell.angle_alpha   90.00
_cell.angle_beta   90.00
_cell.angle_gamma   90.00
#
_symmetry.space_group_name_H-M   'P 1'
#
loop_
_entity.id
_entity.type
_entity.pdbx_description
1 polymer ?
#
loop_
_entity_poly.entity_id
_entity_poly.type
_entity_poly.pdbx_seq_one_letter_code
_entity_poly.pdbx_strand_id
1 'polypeptide(L)'
;MNSFTRRSFLQSSSISAGALLVGFQLPLISKAASSASSNAENSALVTDAFIRINPDNSTTILMNHAEFGNGAYTSLAMMVAEELELDWESIRLESAPTEPQYYSPLFGEYLTAGSVSTASAYLPMRTAGAKTKALLLSAAAHFFNVDGSELTFAQSQISTSDGRSTTYAALIPVIQTLGLKPPERVELKSKDAFQKLGQPTKRIEGRAKVTGEAIFGIDVKRPNMLYGSIKRPNVFKSKVKSFDARAALAVPGVVKVKAIDAGVVALAHDYWTAQKAARLIDVTWDEGDGASLSTEAFFNDYRALSQTPGLLAEDIGNAEQILGQAKDVVEAVYEMPYLAHATMEPMNCTAEVTDTQCNIWVGTQYQSNDRTLAAKALGFDESQVVIHRTLMGGSFGRRASKTADYVVEAVQAAEGEGRPVQIIWSREEDIRQAGHYRPLFVHRLKGCVDDSGFPLAWHQRVVGQSIMQHTKHDPAYMVRGMDIYSLDGCLQEPFGVFPYGTSYQIPHHRIESHNPPKVGVYPHEWRAVGHTHTGMAYECFLDELAYQGGQDPMDVRLKLCAEHPRMRPLLEKLREVSDWDAPMTAGRGRGMAARIYSVSPIANAVEVTVADDGTYTVDRIVCVVDCGFAVNPLGVESQIHGGIMLGLNAVAFGAIDINEGQVKQSNFHDYLPLRFHQMPKVEVHIMPSDAPPTGVGEQSTTAIGPAVANAIFNATGDRVRQFPLARQGYVLKS
;
A
#
# COMPACT_ATOMS: atom_id res chain seq x y z
N MET A 1 4.39 -14.06 33.22
CA MET A 1 4.74 -14.75 31.95
C MET A 1 3.75 -15.89 31.78
N ASN A 2 2.61 -15.63 31.14
CA ASN A 2 1.62 -16.68 30.87
C ASN A 2 1.88 -17.20 29.46
N SER A 3 2.26 -18.46 29.35
CA SER A 3 2.48 -19.16 28.10
C SER A 3 1.15 -19.31 27.33
N PHE A 4 1.03 -18.66 26.20
CA PHE A 4 -0.02 -18.94 25.25
C PHE A 4 0.20 -20.34 24.66
N THR A 5 -0.77 -21.22 24.83
CA THR A 5 -0.70 -22.57 24.27
C THR A 5 -1.36 -22.62 22.89
N ARG A 6 -0.89 -23.56 22.05
CA ARG A 6 -1.40 -23.83 20.69
C ARG A 6 -2.92 -23.97 20.62
N ARG A 7 -3.55 -24.42 21.70
CA ARG A 7 -5.01 -24.61 21.81
C ARG A 7 -5.77 -23.29 22.04
N SER A 8 -5.19 -22.33 22.74
CA SER A 8 -5.76 -20.98 22.90
C SER A 8 -5.62 -20.16 21.63
N PHE A 9 -4.55 -20.39 20.84
CA PHE A 9 -4.37 -19.74 19.55
C PHE A 9 -5.34 -20.28 18.49
N LEU A 10 -5.59 -21.59 18.43
CA LEU A 10 -6.56 -22.17 17.48
C LEU A 10 -8.02 -21.89 17.85
N GLN A 11 -8.34 -21.74 19.14
CA GLN A 11 -9.64 -21.23 19.56
C GLN A 11 -9.80 -19.73 19.27
N SER A 12 -8.72 -18.97 19.28
CA SER A 12 -8.72 -17.58 18.83
C SER A 12 -8.76 -17.47 17.30
N SER A 13 -8.18 -18.41 16.54
CA SER A 13 -8.16 -18.33 15.06
C SER A 13 -9.43 -18.86 14.38
N SER A 14 -10.15 -19.80 14.95
CA SER A 14 -11.51 -20.16 14.49
C SER A 14 -12.58 -19.12 14.87
N ILE A 15 -12.26 -18.24 15.82
CA ILE A 15 -13.04 -17.04 16.18
C ILE A 15 -12.48 -15.81 15.40
N SER A 16 -11.30 -15.87 14.79
CA SER A 16 -10.55 -14.74 14.24
C SER A 16 -11.07 -14.21 12.91
N ALA A 17 -11.88 -14.91 12.15
CA ALA A 17 -12.68 -14.25 11.13
C ALA A 17 -13.80 -13.37 11.76
N GLY A 18 -14.20 -13.66 13.01
CA GLY A 18 -15.15 -12.87 13.79
C GLY A 18 -14.56 -12.12 14.99
N ALA A 19 -13.37 -12.46 15.49
CA ALA A 19 -12.84 -11.98 16.78
C ALA A 19 -11.78 -10.89 16.70
N LEU A 20 -11.31 -10.51 15.53
CA LEU A 20 -10.61 -9.24 15.32
C LEU A 20 -11.54 -8.02 15.48
N LEU A 21 -12.80 -8.25 15.78
CA LEU A 21 -13.91 -7.30 15.79
C LEU A 21 -14.58 -7.10 17.15
N VAL A 22 -14.16 -7.76 18.22
CA VAL A 22 -14.84 -7.75 19.53
C VAL A 22 -13.97 -7.14 20.63
N GLY A 23 -13.31 -6.02 20.38
CA GLY A 23 -12.47 -5.37 21.38
C GLY A 23 -12.55 -3.85 21.49
N PHE A 24 -13.51 -3.19 20.86
CA PHE A 24 -13.61 -1.73 20.91
C PHE A 24 -14.71 -1.26 21.85
N GLN A 25 -14.35 -1.02 23.13
CA GLN A 25 -14.96 0.05 23.89
C GLN A 25 -14.33 1.36 23.43
N LEU A 26 -15.12 2.19 22.72
CA LEU A 26 -14.71 3.58 22.46
C LEU A 26 -14.50 4.28 23.82
N PRO A 27 -13.33 4.90 24.04
CA PRO A 27 -13.16 5.70 25.25
C PRO A 27 -14.16 6.87 25.21
N LEU A 28 -14.83 7.07 26.33
CA LEU A 28 -15.69 8.22 26.58
C LEU A 28 -14.97 9.51 26.21
N ILE A 29 -15.58 10.31 25.35
CA ILE A 29 -15.10 11.62 24.90
C ILE A 29 -14.82 12.48 26.13
N SER A 30 -13.57 12.73 26.44
CA SER A 30 -13.18 13.75 27.39
C SER A 30 -13.44 15.13 26.76
N LYS A 31 -14.07 16.02 27.53
CA LYS A 31 -14.37 17.40 27.20
C LYS A 31 -13.11 18.18 26.80
N ALA A 32 -12.82 18.27 25.51
CA ALA A 32 -11.85 19.22 24.98
C ALA A 32 -12.19 19.58 23.53
N ALA A 33 -13.35 20.16 23.32
CA ALA A 33 -13.66 20.91 22.08
C ALA A 33 -14.76 21.92 22.40
N SER A 34 -14.44 22.94 23.20
CA SER A 34 -15.31 24.09 23.35
C SER A 34 -14.49 25.37 23.41
N SER A 35 -14.08 25.85 22.24
CA SER A 35 -13.85 27.27 22.00
C SER A 35 -14.07 27.57 20.51
N ALA A 36 -15.32 27.47 20.07
CA ALA A 36 -15.78 28.15 18.87
C ALA A 36 -17.09 28.84 19.23
N SER A 37 -17.06 30.14 19.08
CA SER A 37 -18.08 31.14 19.38
C SER A 37 -19.52 30.76 19.09
N SER A 38 -20.38 31.12 20.04
CA SER A 38 -21.82 31.18 20.02
C SER A 38 -22.41 31.88 18.80
N ASN A 39 -22.96 31.11 17.87
CA ASN A 39 -24.13 31.48 17.04
C ASN A 39 -24.98 30.20 16.93
N ALA A 40 -25.97 30.08 17.80
CA ALA A 40 -26.71 28.84 18.06
C ALA A 40 -27.79 28.49 17.03
N GLU A 41 -27.93 29.20 15.92
CA GLU A 41 -29.05 28.99 14.99
C GLU A 41 -28.74 28.19 13.72
N ASN A 42 -27.47 27.81 13.46
CA ASN A 42 -27.10 27.05 12.24
C ASN A 42 -25.89 26.12 12.44
N SER A 43 -25.77 25.42 13.57
CA SER A 43 -24.66 24.52 13.80
C SER A 43 -24.91 23.12 13.21
N ALA A 44 -23.92 22.55 12.49
CA ALA A 44 -23.94 21.18 12.03
C ALA A 44 -24.03 20.19 13.23
N LEU A 45 -24.74 19.08 13.06
CA LEU A 45 -24.84 17.99 14.05
C LEU A 45 -23.74 16.97 13.81
N VAL A 46 -22.87 16.78 14.81
CA VAL A 46 -21.93 15.65 14.86
C VAL A 46 -22.59 14.49 15.56
N THR A 47 -22.90 13.41 14.84
CA THR A 47 -23.64 12.25 15.35
C THR A 47 -22.72 11.12 15.82
N ASP A 48 -21.54 11.03 15.24
CA ASP A 48 -20.48 10.05 15.52
C ASP A 48 -19.13 10.68 15.16
N ALA A 49 -18.03 10.05 15.56
CA ALA A 49 -16.68 10.50 15.18
C ALA A 49 -16.50 10.63 13.66
N PHE A 50 -17.22 9.83 12.88
CA PHE A 50 -17.09 9.77 11.41
C PHE A 50 -18.16 10.52 10.63
N ILE A 51 -19.26 11.01 11.26
CA ILE A 51 -20.42 11.55 10.52
C ILE A 51 -20.83 12.89 11.08
N ARG A 52 -20.98 13.87 10.15
CA ARG A 52 -21.53 15.20 10.43
C ARG A 52 -22.64 15.50 9.43
N ILE A 53 -23.85 15.78 9.91
CA ILE A 53 -24.98 16.28 9.11
C ILE A 53 -24.91 17.79 9.07
N ASN A 54 -24.88 18.37 7.88
CA ASN A 54 -24.75 19.79 7.66
C ASN A 54 -26.14 20.47 7.53
N PRO A 55 -26.25 21.80 7.79
CA PRO A 55 -27.51 22.51 7.69
C PRO A 55 -28.14 22.50 6.28
N ASP A 56 -27.35 22.30 5.23
CA ASP A 56 -27.82 22.18 3.85
C ASP A 56 -28.24 20.76 3.47
N ASN A 57 -28.41 19.87 4.44
CA ASN A 57 -28.73 18.45 4.30
C ASN A 57 -27.65 17.59 3.63
N SER A 58 -26.47 18.12 3.35
CA SER A 58 -25.34 17.27 2.99
C SER A 58 -24.81 16.53 4.21
N THR A 59 -24.24 15.35 3.97
CA THR A 59 -23.58 14.56 5.02
C THR A 59 -22.09 14.50 4.77
N THR A 60 -21.30 15.02 5.71
CA THR A 60 -19.84 14.91 5.67
C THR A 60 -19.40 13.63 6.37
N ILE A 61 -18.59 12.83 5.68
CA ILE A 61 -17.96 11.62 6.20
C ILE A 61 -16.47 11.90 6.40
N LEU A 62 -15.99 11.72 7.63
CA LEU A 62 -14.58 11.89 7.99
C LEU A 62 -13.80 10.63 7.68
N MET A 63 -12.86 10.74 6.73
CA MET A 63 -12.09 9.62 6.21
C MET A 63 -10.83 9.39 7.02
N ASN A 64 -10.78 8.28 7.75
CA ASN A 64 -9.60 7.85 8.52
C ASN A 64 -8.57 7.04 7.71
N HIS A 65 -8.80 6.84 6.42
CA HIS A 65 -7.85 6.22 5.50
C HIS A 65 -7.50 7.21 4.38
N ALA A 66 -6.30 7.10 3.85
CA ALA A 66 -5.81 7.96 2.80
C ALA A 66 -6.30 7.50 1.42
N GLU A 67 -6.53 8.45 0.48
CA GLU A 67 -6.86 8.20 -0.92
C GLU A 67 -5.67 8.55 -1.81
N PHE A 68 -5.08 7.52 -2.43
CA PHE A 68 -3.93 7.61 -3.33
C PHE A 68 -4.11 6.81 -4.63
N GLY A 69 -5.38 6.64 -5.03
CA GLY A 69 -5.78 5.79 -6.16
C GLY A 69 -6.32 4.43 -5.73
N ASN A 70 -6.35 4.13 -4.44
CA ASN A 70 -6.82 2.87 -3.88
C ASN A 70 -8.35 2.73 -3.81
N GLY A 71 -9.11 3.83 -3.97
CA GLY A 71 -10.58 3.83 -3.94
C GLY A 71 -11.18 3.71 -2.54
N ALA A 72 -10.38 3.93 -1.49
CA ALA A 72 -10.84 3.84 -0.11
C ALA A 72 -12.00 4.81 0.16
N TYR A 73 -11.93 6.05 -0.31
CA TYR A 73 -12.96 7.05 -0.09
C TYR A 73 -14.34 6.58 -0.58
N THR A 74 -14.39 5.97 -1.77
CA THR A 74 -15.65 5.46 -2.33
C THR A 74 -16.19 4.29 -1.51
N SER A 75 -15.36 3.30 -1.20
CA SER A 75 -15.79 2.11 -0.47
C SER A 75 -16.26 2.44 0.96
N LEU A 76 -15.56 3.34 1.66
CA LEU A 76 -15.94 3.77 3.00
C LEU A 76 -17.24 4.59 2.98
N ALA A 77 -17.40 5.48 2.00
CA ALA A 77 -18.64 6.24 1.82
C ALA A 77 -19.83 5.32 1.53
N MET A 78 -19.65 4.26 0.72
CA MET A 78 -20.68 3.27 0.44
C MET A 78 -21.18 2.58 1.72
N MET A 79 -20.28 2.27 2.67
CA MET A 79 -20.63 1.62 3.94
C MET A 79 -21.55 2.49 4.80
N VAL A 80 -21.26 3.78 4.90
CA VAL A 80 -22.10 4.75 5.63
C VAL A 80 -23.41 4.98 4.89
N ALA A 81 -23.34 5.18 3.55
CA ALA A 81 -24.50 5.44 2.72
C ALA A 81 -25.52 4.28 2.73
N GLU A 82 -25.04 3.04 2.78
CA GLU A 82 -25.88 1.84 2.87
C GLU A 82 -26.73 1.85 4.14
N GLU A 83 -26.13 2.06 5.29
CA GLU A 83 -26.83 2.00 6.58
C GLU A 83 -27.70 3.22 6.82
N LEU A 84 -27.24 4.41 6.40
CA LEU A 84 -27.91 5.69 6.65
C LEU A 84 -28.87 6.12 5.54
N GLU A 85 -28.99 5.36 4.44
CA GLU A 85 -29.84 5.66 3.28
C GLU A 85 -29.56 7.04 2.68
N LEU A 86 -28.27 7.38 2.49
CA LEU A 86 -27.86 8.69 1.99
C LEU A 86 -28.18 8.89 0.51
N ASP A 87 -28.54 10.11 0.16
CA ASP A 87 -28.40 10.60 -1.22
C ASP A 87 -26.90 10.69 -1.54
N TRP A 88 -26.48 9.91 -2.55
CA TRP A 88 -25.07 9.78 -2.93
C TRP A 88 -24.42 11.10 -3.35
N GLU A 89 -25.17 11.96 -4.03
CA GLU A 89 -24.69 13.25 -4.52
C GLU A 89 -24.55 14.31 -3.40
N SER A 90 -25.21 14.09 -2.27
CA SER A 90 -25.14 14.97 -1.09
C SER A 90 -23.96 14.66 -0.16
N ILE A 91 -23.20 13.60 -0.43
CA ILE A 91 -22.06 13.20 0.41
C ILE A 91 -20.87 14.11 0.18
N ARG A 92 -20.29 14.58 1.27
CA ARG A 92 -19.00 15.29 1.30
C ARG A 92 -17.96 14.45 2.04
N LEU A 93 -16.72 14.50 1.57
CA LEU A 93 -15.62 13.75 2.16
C LEU A 93 -14.59 14.73 2.72
N GLU A 94 -14.20 14.52 3.97
CA GLU A 94 -13.13 15.28 4.61
C GLU A 94 -12.11 14.31 5.21
N SER A 95 -10.84 14.68 5.23
CA SER A 95 -9.83 13.93 5.94
C SER A 95 -10.06 14.05 7.45
N ALA A 96 -10.08 12.93 8.15
CA ALA A 96 -10.15 12.95 9.61
C ALA A 96 -8.88 13.58 10.21
N PRO A 97 -8.99 14.31 11.34
CA PRO A 97 -7.82 14.85 12.04
C PRO A 97 -6.92 13.75 12.60
N THR A 98 -5.66 14.10 12.93
CA THR A 98 -4.67 13.16 13.46
C THR A 98 -4.92 12.89 14.95
N GLU A 99 -6.04 12.24 15.25
CA GLU A 99 -6.46 11.95 16.63
C GLU A 99 -6.64 10.44 16.83
N PRO A 100 -6.38 9.90 18.06
CA PRO A 100 -6.38 8.47 18.33
C PRO A 100 -7.65 7.70 17.92
N GLN A 101 -8.82 8.34 18.00
CA GLN A 101 -10.09 7.71 17.58
C GLN A 101 -10.17 7.36 16.09
N TYR A 102 -9.31 7.94 15.27
CA TYR A 102 -9.22 7.67 13.83
C TYR A 102 -8.06 6.75 13.44
N TYR A 103 -7.27 6.30 14.42
CA TYR A 103 -6.14 5.40 14.14
C TYR A 103 -6.63 4.05 13.65
N SER A 104 -5.84 3.43 12.80
CA SER A 104 -6.09 2.07 12.36
C SER A 104 -6.02 1.12 13.56
N PRO A 105 -7.06 0.33 13.82
CA PRO A 105 -7.04 -0.65 14.92
C PRO A 105 -5.90 -1.66 14.79
N LEU A 106 -5.51 -1.98 13.55
CA LEU A 106 -4.48 -2.97 13.26
C LEU A 106 -3.07 -2.44 13.57
N PHE A 107 -2.82 -1.16 13.26
CA PHE A 107 -1.50 -0.57 13.44
C PHE A 107 -1.35 0.24 14.72
N GLY A 108 -2.46 0.60 15.38
CA GLY A 108 -2.44 1.53 16.52
C GLY A 108 -1.98 2.94 16.15
N GLU A 109 -2.02 3.30 14.87
CA GLU A 109 -1.53 4.56 14.31
C GLU A 109 -2.40 5.02 13.14
N TYR A 110 -2.28 6.27 12.73
CA TYR A 110 -2.94 6.79 11.54
C TYR A 110 -2.12 6.43 10.30
N LEU A 111 -2.19 5.17 9.91
CA LEU A 111 -1.47 4.58 8.79
C LEU A 111 -2.44 3.88 7.83
N THR A 112 -2.27 4.13 6.54
CA THR A 112 -3.00 3.45 5.46
C THR A 112 -2.02 2.56 4.69
N ALA A 113 -2.01 1.27 4.97
CA ALA A 113 -1.11 0.28 4.40
C ALA A 113 -1.71 -1.13 4.43
N GLY A 114 -1.00 -2.13 3.91
CA GLY A 114 -1.31 -3.57 4.06
C GLY A 114 -2.62 -4.03 3.42
N SER A 115 -3.21 -3.25 2.53
CA SER A 115 -4.50 -3.54 1.88
C SER A 115 -5.69 -3.69 2.84
N VAL A 116 -5.63 -3.12 4.06
CA VAL A 116 -6.64 -3.38 5.10
C VAL A 116 -7.71 -2.29 5.24
N SER A 117 -7.70 -1.23 4.42
CA SER A 117 -8.61 -0.09 4.58
C SER A 117 -10.10 -0.51 4.58
N THR A 118 -10.51 -1.30 3.59
CA THR A 118 -11.90 -1.79 3.48
C THR A 118 -12.23 -2.74 4.63
N ALA A 119 -11.35 -3.70 4.92
CA ALA A 119 -11.56 -4.69 5.98
C ALA A 119 -11.68 -4.04 7.36
N SER A 120 -10.77 -3.14 7.72
CA SER A 120 -10.75 -2.48 9.03
C SER A 120 -11.88 -1.47 9.22
N ALA A 121 -12.35 -0.84 8.13
CA ALA A 121 -13.43 0.15 8.17
C ALA A 121 -14.84 -0.46 8.04
N TYR A 122 -14.97 -1.71 7.61
CA TYR A 122 -16.27 -2.31 7.24
C TYR A 122 -17.31 -2.23 8.37
N LEU A 123 -16.98 -2.72 9.55
CA LEU A 123 -17.90 -2.66 10.68
C LEU A 123 -17.96 -1.25 11.32
N PRO A 124 -16.85 -0.54 11.57
CA PRO A 124 -16.91 0.79 12.16
C PRO A 124 -17.75 1.78 11.34
N MET A 125 -17.55 1.87 10.00
CA MET A 125 -18.30 2.79 9.16
C MET A 125 -19.79 2.45 9.05
N ARG A 126 -20.12 1.17 8.93
CA ARG A 126 -21.51 0.70 8.96
C ARG A 126 -22.18 1.00 10.31
N THR A 127 -21.47 0.72 11.41
CA THR A 127 -21.97 0.99 12.76
C THR A 127 -22.25 2.48 12.97
N ALA A 128 -21.35 3.37 12.50
CA ALA A 128 -21.56 4.82 12.56
C ALA A 128 -22.82 5.24 11.77
N GLY A 129 -22.99 4.72 10.55
CA GLY A 129 -24.19 4.94 9.74
C GLY A 129 -25.48 4.48 10.42
N ALA A 130 -25.50 3.25 10.94
CA ALA A 130 -26.66 2.68 11.61
C ALA A 130 -27.01 3.41 12.93
N LYS A 131 -26.02 3.82 13.72
CA LYS A 131 -26.23 4.63 14.93
C LYS A 131 -26.82 6.00 14.61
N THR A 132 -26.32 6.64 13.56
CA THR A 132 -26.85 7.91 13.08
C THR A 132 -28.30 7.76 12.59
N LYS A 133 -28.60 6.68 11.86
CA LYS A 133 -29.98 6.37 11.42
C LYS A 133 -30.93 6.19 12.62
N ALA A 134 -30.51 5.44 13.63
CA ALA A 134 -31.31 5.22 14.85
C ALA A 134 -31.57 6.52 15.63
N LEU A 135 -30.59 7.42 15.69
CA LEU A 135 -30.75 8.76 16.26
C LEU A 135 -31.78 9.59 15.49
N LEU A 136 -31.68 9.62 14.17
CA LEU A 136 -32.62 10.32 13.29
C LEU A 136 -34.02 9.71 13.36
N LEU A 137 -34.15 8.38 13.47
CA LEU A 137 -35.41 7.67 13.65
C LEU A 137 -36.13 8.15 14.91
N SER A 138 -35.41 8.23 16.04
CA SER A 138 -35.96 8.71 17.30
C SER A 138 -36.41 10.17 17.21
N ALA A 139 -35.65 11.02 16.54
CA ALA A 139 -35.98 12.43 16.33
C ALA A 139 -37.21 12.58 15.42
N ALA A 140 -37.28 11.82 14.33
CA ALA A 140 -38.40 11.87 13.37
C ALA A 140 -39.71 11.33 13.97
N ALA A 141 -39.64 10.26 14.74
CA ALA A 141 -40.81 9.74 15.48
C ALA A 141 -41.42 10.81 16.39
N HIS A 142 -40.59 11.54 17.11
CA HIS A 142 -41.01 12.68 17.92
C HIS A 142 -41.52 13.84 17.05
N PHE A 143 -40.84 14.20 15.98
CA PHE A 143 -41.19 15.32 15.09
C PHE A 143 -42.55 15.12 14.42
N PHE A 144 -42.85 13.89 13.95
CA PHE A 144 -44.11 13.57 13.30
C PHE A 144 -45.21 13.10 14.26
N ASN A 145 -44.83 12.81 15.50
CA ASN A 145 -45.70 12.16 16.54
C ASN A 145 -46.32 10.84 16.04
N VAL A 146 -45.44 9.94 15.56
CA VAL A 146 -45.79 8.59 15.06
C VAL A 146 -44.85 7.55 15.64
N ASP A 147 -45.21 6.25 15.52
CA ASP A 147 -44.29 5.17 15.85
C ASP A 147 -43.16 5.08 14.84
N GLY A 148 -41.95 4.73 15.28
CA GLY A 148 -40.79 4.60 14.40
C GLY A 148 -40.95 3.59 13.27
N SER A 149 -41.82 2.58 13.45
CA SER A 149 -42.16 1.59 12.42
C SER A 149 -42.95 2.15 11.23
N GLU A 150 -43.54 3.33 11.39
CA GLU A 150 -44.25 4.04 10.30
C GLU A 150 -43.34 4.92 9.45
N LEU A 151 -42.04 4.98 9.77
CA LEU A 151 -41.06 5.85 9.11
C LEU A 151 -40.22 5.08 8.10
N THR A 152 -40.05 5.68 6.93
CA THR A 152 -39.20 5.17 5.84
C THR A 152 -38.07 6.15 5.55
N PHE A 153 -36.85 5.62 5.41
CA PHE A 153 -35.65 6.38 5.06
C PHE A 153 -35.32 6.17 3.59
N ALA A 154 -35.06 7.24 2.86
CA ALA A 154 -34.55 7.20 1.50
C ALA A 154 -33.87 8.52 1.12
N GLN A 155 -32.73 8.49 0.46
CA GLN A 155 -32.07 9.65 -0.14
C GLN A 155 -31.95 10.86 0.80
N SER A 156 -31.42 10.64 2.01
CA SER A 156 -31.26 11.68 3.06
C SER A 156 -32.58 12.36 3.49
N GLN A 157 -33.70 11.64 3.38
CA GLN A 157 -35.03 12.06 3.81
C GLN A 157 -35.73 10.98 4.61
N ILE A 158 -36.69 11.39 5.42
CA ILE A 158 -37.56 10.51 6.20
C ILE A 158 -39.01 10.84 5.88
N SER A 159 -39.80 9.81 5.59
CA SER A 159 -41.21 9.95 5.22
C SER A 159 -42.08 9.06 6.14
N THR A 160 -43.30 9.53 6.40
CA THR A 160 -44.35 8.78 7.04
C THR A 160 -45.25 8.06 6.02
N SER A 161 -46.02 7.08 6.45
CA SER A 161 -46.99 6.34 5.60
C SER A 161 -48.10 7.23 5.02
N ASP A 162 -48.41 8.34 5.69
CA ASP A 162 -49.40 9.33 5.23
C ASP A 162 -48.86 10.41 4.27
N GLY A 163 -47.57 10.30 3.88
CA GLY A 163 -46.91 11.15 2.87
C GLY A 163 -46.27 12.44 3.38
N ARG A 164 -46.21 12.69 4.70
CA ARG A 164 -45.38 13.76 5.26
C ARG A 164 -43.93 13.40 5.13
N SER A 165 -43.02 14.34 4.92
CA SER A 165 -41.60 14.10 4.83
C SER A 165 -40.77 15.21 5.47
N THR A 166 -39.54 14.87 5.85
CA THR A 166 -38.55 15.81 6.40
C THR A 166 -37.14 15.42 5.97
N THR A 167 -36.20 16.36 6.02
CA THR A 167 -34.78 16.10 5.76
C THR A 167 -34.04 15.79 7.07
N TYR A 168 -32.85 15.18 6.97
CA TYR A 168 -32.00 14.93 8.14
C TYR A 168 -31.62 16.22 8.83
N ALA A 169 -31.28 17.28 8.06
CA ALA A 169 -30.94 18.59 8.60
C ALA A 169 -32.07 19.23 9.40
N ALA A 170 -33.32 19.10 8.96
CA ALA A 170 -34.47 19.65 9.66
C ALA A 170 -34.72 19.03 11.06
N LEU A 171 -34.14 17.87 11.32
CA LEU A 171 -34.22 17.20 12.64
C LEU A 171 -33.13 17.64 13.62
N ILE A 172 -32.11 18.39 13.18
CA ILE A 172 -31.02 18.86 14.05
C ILE A 172 -31.55 19.64 15.28
N PRO A 173 -32.47 20.63 15.13
CA PRO A 173 -33.03 21.32 16.28
C PRO A 173 -33.80 20.40 17.25
N VAL A 174 -34.50 19.40 16.72
CA VAL A 174 -35.23 18.41 17.55
C VAL A 174 -34.25 17.59 18.40
N ILE A 175 -33.21 17.07 17.78
CA ILE A 175 -32.17 16.29 18.47
C ILE A 175 -31.51 17.12 19.56
N GLN A 176 -31.17 18.38 19.27
CA GLN A 176 -30.54 19.29 20.23
C GLN A 176 -31.47 19.63 21.39
N THR A 177 -32.72 19.99 21.10
CA THR A 177 -33.72 20.37 22.12
C THR A 177 -34.04 19.23 23.07
N LEU A 178 -34.14 18.01 22.54
CA LEU A 178 -34.48 16.82 23.33
C LEU A 178 -33.23 16.15 23.96
N GLY A 179 -32.02 16.59 23.59
CA GLY A 179 -30.77 16.00 24.05
C GLY A 179 -30.62 14.53 23.64
N LEU A 180 -31.16 14.16 22.46
CA LEU A 180 -31.10 12.78 21.97
C LEU A 180 -29.67 12.37 21.68
N LYS A 181 -29.37 11.09 21.96
CA LYS A 181 -28.05 10.49 21.71
C LYS A 181 -28.20 9.21 20.88
N PRO A 182 -27.20 8.88 20.05
CA PRO A 182 -27.19 7.58 19.38
C PRO A 182 -27.21 6.44 20.39
N PRO A 183 -27.89 5.32 20.11
CA PRO A 183 -27.85 4.15 20.97
C PRO A 183 -26.46 3.52 21.00
N GLU A 184 -26.11 2.85 22.09
CA GLU A 184 -24.82 2.15 22.20
C GLU A 184 -24.71 0.98 21.22
N ARG A 185 -25.82 0.26 21.02
CA ARG A 185 -25.89 -0.92 20.13
C ARG A 185 -26.94 -0.70 19.05
N VAL A 186 -26.61 -1.17 17.86
CA VAL A 186 -27.49 -1.14 16.68
C VAL A 186 -27.40 -2.47 15.93
N GLU A 187 -28.44 -2.80 15.22
CA GLU A 187 -28.43 -3.87 14.23
C GLU A 187 -28.01 -3.29 12.88
N LEU A 188 -27.13 -4.00 12.18
CA LEU A 188 -26.71 -3.64 10.84
C LEU A 188 -27.59 -4.33 9.81
N LYS A 189 -27.78 -3.73 8.64
CA LYS A 189 -28.46 -4.38 7.53
C LYS A 189 -27.85 -5.74 7.22
N SER A 190 -28.68 -6.72 6.94
CA SER A 190 -28.22 -8.00 6.39
C SER A 190 -27.75 -7.83 4.94
N LYS A 191 -26.91 -8.76 4.46
CA LYS A 191 -26.38 -8.72 3.08
C LYS A 191 -27.51 -8.68 2.03
N ASP A 192 -28.59 -9.42 2.27
CA ASP A 192 -29.75 -9.48 1.35
C ASP A 192 -30.52 -8.15 1.26
N ALA A 193 -30.33 -7.26 2.24
CA ALA A 193 -30.95 -5.94 2.27
C ALA A 193 -30.06 -4.84 1.63
N PHE A 194 -28.86 -5.18 1.16
CA PHE A 194 -27.95 -4.21 0.56
C PHE A 194 -28.47 -3.69 -0.77
N GLN A 195 -28.41 -2.39 -0.93
CA GLN A 195 -28.78 -1.70 -2.17
C GLN A 195 -27.55 -1.08 -2.87
N LYS A 196 -26.54 -0.71 -2.08
CA LYS A 196 -25.33 -0.02 -2.53
C LYS A 196 -24.08 -0.90 -2.42
N LEU A 197 -23.91 -1.58 -1.31
CA LEU A 197 -22.79 -2.50 -1.11
C LEU A 197 -22.90 -3.69 -2.07
N GLY A 198 -21.77 -4.05 -2.69
CA GLY A 198 -21.73 -5.10 -3.72
C GLY A 198 -22.09 -4.63 -5.12
N GLN A 199 -22.51 -3.36 -5.29
CA GLN A 199 -22.82 -2.79 -6.60
C GLN A 199 -21.59 -2.04 -7.19
N PRO A 200 -21.35 -2.15 -8.52
CA PRO A 200 -20.27 -1.43 -9.18
C PRO A 200 -20.53 0.08 -9.10
N THR A 201 -19.78 0.77 -8.26
CA THR A 201 -19.94 2.20 -8.00
C THR A 201 -18.70 2.97 -8.47
N LYS A 202 -18.91 3.99 -9.31
CA LYS A 202 -17.83 4.88 -9.75
C LYS A 202 -17.26 5.64 -8.57
N ARG A 203 -15.98 6.05 -8.69
CA ARG A 203 -15.30 6.82 -7.64
C ARG A 203 -16.04 8.12 -7.35
N ILE A 204 -16.36 8.35 -6.08
CA ILE A 204 -17.06 9.55 -5.60
C ILE A 204 -16.25 10.83 -5.91
N GLU A 205 -14.92 10.74 -5.81
CA GLU A 205 -13.99 11.82 -6.12
C GLU A 205 -13.61 11.90 -7.62
N GLY A 206 -14.14 11.00 -8.45
CA GLY A 206 -13.71 10.83 -9.85
C GLY A 206 -13.94 12.09 -10.70
N ARG A 207 -15.11 12.76 -10.55
CA ARG A 207 -15.40 13.99 -11.26
C ARG A 207 -14.39 15.10 -10.92
N ALA A 208 -14.18 15.35 -9.63
CA ALA A 208 -13.25 16.38 -9.17
C ALA A 208 -11.82 16.16 -9.70
N LYS A 209 -11.38 14.90 -9.81
CA LYS A 209 -10.04 14.55 -10.35
C LYS A 209 -9.90 14.89 -11.85
N VAL A 210 -10.94 14.68 -12.65
CA VAL A 210 -10.87 14.93 -14.11
C VAL A 210 -11.22 16.34 -14.52
N THR A 211 -11.86 17.12 -13.63
CA THR A 211 -12.19 18.55 -13.87
C THR A 211 -11.16 19.51 -13.28
N GLY A 212 -10.17 19.00 -12.52
CA GLY A 212 -9.15 19.82 -11.85
C GLY A 212 -9.62 20.47 -10.54
N GLU A 213 -10.78 20.05 -10.01
CA GLU A 213 -11.30 20.53 -8.71
C GLU A 213 -10.64 19.80 -7.52
N ALA A 214 -10.11 18.61 -7.76
CA ALA A 214 -9.43 17.83 -6.74
C ALA A 214 -8.09 18.49 -6.36
N ILE A 215 -7.82 18.61 -5.06
CA ILE A 215 -6.59 19.22 -4.53
C ILE A 215 -5.62 18.12 -4.09
N PHE A 216 -4.53 18.02 -4.81
CA PHE A 216 -3.36 17.19 -4.45
C PHE A 216 -2.36 18.02 -3.65
N GLY A 217 -1.35 17.39 -3.08
CA GLY A 217 -0.33 18.09 -2.31
C GLY A 217 0.39 19.18 -3.13
N ILE A 218 0.69 18.89 -4.39
CA ILE A 218 1.34 19.82 -5.32
C ILE A 218 0.48 21.04 -5.66
N ASP A 219 -0.85 20.92 -5.54
CA ASP A 219 -1.81 21.98 -5.90
C ASP A 219 -2.06 22.96 -4.76
N VAL A 220 -1.55 22.70 -3.57
CA VAL A 220 -1.77 23.54 -2.38
C VAL A 220 -1.28 24.96 -2.65
N LYS A 221 -2.19 25.94 -2.47
CA LYS A 221 -1.89 27.37 -2.57
C LYS A 221 -2.28 28.06 -1.28
N ARG A 222 -1.35 28.82 -0.73
CA ARG A 222 -1.55 29.62 0.50
C ARG A 222 -1.15 31.09 0.23
N PRO A 223 -1.79 32.06 0.88
CA PRO A 223 -1.39 33.45 0.74
C PRO A 223 0.09 33.65 1.06
N ASN A 224 0.79 34.45 0.25
CA ASN A 224 2.19 34.83 0.43
C ASN A 224 3.19 33.69 0.53
N MET A 225 2.85 32.48 0.06
CA MET A 225 3.74 31.31 0.14
C MET A 225 5.00 31.47 -0.69
N LEU A 226 6.05 30.79 -0.26
CA LEU A 226 7.27 30.56 -1.04
C LEU A 226 7.32 29.12 -1.56
N TYR A 227 8.13 28.97 -2.61
CA TYR A 227 8.47 27.66 -3.17
C TYR A 227 9.94 27.37 -2.92
N GLY A 228 10.24 26.14 -2.56
CA GLY A 228 11.60 25.71 -2.34
C GLY A 228 11.99 24.56 -3.27
N SER A 229 13.27 24.60 -3.70
CA SER A 229 13.95 23.49 -4.37
C SER A 229 15.28 23.26 -3.67
N ILE A 230 15.65 21.99 -3.52
CA ILE A 230 16.82 21.60 -2.73
C ILE A 230 17.97 21.14 -3.63
N LYS A 231 19.14 21.68 -3.42
CA LYS A 231 20.39 21.14 -3.94
C LYS A 231 20.79 19.97 -3.06
N ARG A 232 20.58 18.74 -3.56
CA ARG A 232 20.88 17.48 -2.86
C ARG A 232 22.21 16.90 -3.29
N PRO A 233 22.85 16.08 -2.45
CA PRO A 233 24.00 15.30 -2.85
C PRO A 233 23.61 14.22 -3.88
N ASN A 234 24.52 13.88 -4.77
CA ASN A 234 24.35 12.73 -5.66
C ASN A 234 24.86 11.43 -5.03
N VAL A 235 25.87 11.52 -4.16
CA VAL A 235 26.46 10.37 -3.46
C VAL A 235 25.72 10.16 -2.15
N PHE A 236 25.29 8.93 -1.89
CA PHE A 236 24.63 8.57 -0.62
C PHE A 236 25.49 8.92 0.60
N LYS A 237 24.85 9.18 1.72
CA LYS A 237 25.47 9.56 3.01
C LYS A 237 26.18 10.91 3.04
N SER A 238 26.28 11.62 1.92
CA SER A 238 26.95 12.92 1.88
C SER A 238 26.24 13.95 2.75
N LYS A 239 27.04 14.83 3.37
CA LYS A 239 26.56 15.96 4.19
C LYS A 239 27.10 17.27 3.63
N VAL A 240 26.36 18.35 3.84
CA VAL A 240 26.83 19.70 3.50
C VAL A 240 28.02 20.05 4.38
N LYS A 241 29.19 20.28 3.78
CA LYS A 241 30.37 20.81 4.48
C LYS A 241 30.40 22.33 4.44
N SER A 242 30.15 22.91 3.27
CA SER A 242 30.03 24.35 3.04
C SER A 242 29.29 24.60 1.72
N PHE A 243 28.77 25.81 1.53
CA PHE A 243 28.17 26.20 0.26
C PHE A 243 28.38 27.68 -0.08
N ASP A 244 28.38 28.01 -1.37
CA ASP A 244 28.32 29.37 -1.87
C ASP A 244 26.98 29.62 -2.58
N ALA A 245 26.21 30.57 -2.07
CA ALA A 245 24.88 30.91 -2.57
C ALA A 245 24.86 32.20 -3.42
N ARG A 246 25.98 32.87 -3.65
CA ARG A 246 26.03 34.20 -4.32
C ARG A 246 25.36 34.18 -5.70
N ALA A 247 25.63 33.18 -6.50
CA ALA A 247 25.01 33.04 -7.84
C ALA A 247 23.49 32.77 -7.75
N ALA A 248 23.04 31.96 -6.77
CA ALA A 248 21.64 31.67 -6.53
C ALA A 248 20.87 32.89 -6.04
N LEU A 249 21.44 33.65 -5.10
CA LEU A 249 20.86 34.88 -4.54
C LEU A 249 20.78 36.02 -5.56
N ALA A 250 21.60 35.99 -6.60
CA ALA A 250 21.56 36.96 -7.71
C ALA A 250 20.37 36.70 -8.69
N VAL A 251 19.69 35.57 -8.62
CA VAL A 251 18.53 35.27 -9.45
C VAL A 251 17.33 36.11 -8.99
N PRO A 252 16.72 36.93 -9.86
CA PRO A 252 15.55 37.73 -9.49
C PRO A 252 14.40 36.83 -9.00
N GLY A 253 13.79 37.20 -7.87
CA GLY A 253 12.69 36.43 -7.24
C GLY A 253 13.15 35.42 -6.20
N VAL A 254 14.45 35.17 -6.01
CA VAL A 254 15.00 34.40 -4.90
C VAL A 254 14.93 35.23 -3.62
N VAL A 255 14.43 34.62 -2.55
CA VAL A 255 14.25 35.30 -1.26
C VAL A 255 15.34 34.88 -0.26
N LYS A 256 15.71 33.59 -0.25
CA LYS A 256 16.64 33.04 0.74
C LYS A 256 17.30 31.75 0.25
N VAL A 257 18.49 31.49 0.72
CA VAL A 257 19.20 30.19 0.59
C VAL A 257 19.69 29.79 1.97
N LYS A 258 19.40 28.56 2.39
CA LYS A 258 19.84 28.02 3.69
C LYS A 258 20.11 26.52 3.64
N ALA A 259 20.98 26.04 4.52
CA ALA A 259 21.18 24.61 4.73
C ALA A 259 20.04 24.01 5.53
N ILE A 260 19.65 22.77 5.18
CA ILE A 260 18.77 21.87 5.91
C ILE A 260 19.40 20.47 5.90
N ASP A 261 18.86 19.51 6.63
CA ASP A 261 19.46 18.17 6.72
C ASP A 261 19.60 17.47 5.35
N ALA A 262 18.66 17.70 4.43
CA ALA A 262 18.65 17.10 3.10
C ALA A 262 19.61 17.77 2.08
N GLY A 263 20.19 18.93 2.42
CA GLY A 263 21.03 19.69 1.51
C GLY A 263 20.92 21.18 1.67
N VAL A 264 20.92 21.94 0.57
CA VAL A 264 20.80 23.41 0.60
C VAL A 264 19.55 23.82 -0.19
N VAL A 265 18.58 24.45 0.48
CA VAL A 265 17.33 24.90 -0.13
C VAL A 265 17.44 26.35 -0.62
N ALA A 266 16.95 26.58 -1.86
CA ALA A 266 16.67 27.92 -2.37
C ALA A 266 15.16 28.18 -2.30
N LEU A 267 14.76 29.30 -1.69
CA LEU A 267 13.39 29.76 -1.54
C LEU A 267 13.12 30.94 -2.48
N ALA A 268 12.04 30.87 -3.24
CA ALA A 268 11.66 31.90 -4.22
C ALA A 268 10.12 32.09 -4.27
N HIS A 269 9.67 33.08 -5.02
CA HIS A 269 8.25 33.38 -5.22
C HIS A 269 7.52 32.40 -6.13
N ASP A 270 8.25 31.61 -6.92
CA ASP A 270 7.71 30.51 -7.74
C ASP A 270 8.72 29.35 -7.80
N TYR A 271 8.19 28.16 -8.13
CA TYR A 271 8.96 26.92 -8.15
C TYR A 271 10.10 26.93 -9.19
N TRP A 272 9.84 27.47 -10.40
CA TRP A 272 10.84 27.50 -11.46
C TRP A 272 12.07 28.35 -11.07
N THR A 273 11.80 29.50 -10.45
CA THR A 273 12.86 30.39 -9.91
C THR A 273 13.65 29.68 -8.80
N ALA A 274 12.97 28.99 -7.87
CA ALA A 274 13.62 28.22 -6.80
C ALA A 274 14.51 27.11 -7.39
N GLN A 275 14.00 26.34 -8.38
CA GLN A 275 14.75 25.28 -9.03
C GLN A 275 15.98 25.79 -9.81
N LYS A 276 15.82 26.91 -10.53
CA LYS A 276 16.95 27.56 -11.21
C LYS A 276 18.02 28.01 -10.22
N ALA A 277 17.60 28.60 -9.11
CA ALA A 277 18.53 29.04 -8.06
C ALA A 277 19.24 27.85 -7.38
N ALA A 278 18.52 26.78 -7.05
CA ALA A 278 19.10 25.58 -6.44
C ALA A 278 20.21 24.96 -7.31
N ARG A 279 20.07 24.98 -8.64
CA ARG A 279 21.11 24.51 -9.57
C ARG A 279 22.39 25.35 -9.55
N LEU A 280 22.26 26.62 -9.18
CA LEU A 280 23.39 27.59 -9.12
C LEU A 280 24.12 27.60 -7.78
N ILE A 281 23.61 26.88 -6.77
CA ILE A 281 24.30 26.75 -5.48
C ILE A 281 25.53 25.86 -5.69
N ASP A 282 26.71 26.38 -5.32
CA ASP A 282 27.93 25.56 -5.27
C ASP A 282 28.07 24.98 -3.85
N VAL A 283 28.06 23.65 -3.75
CA VAL A 283 28.09 22.93 -2.46
C VAL A 283 29.30 22.02 -2.40
N THR A 284 30.10 22.19 -1.36
CA THR A 284 31.14 21.24 -0.99
C THR A 284 30.53 20.17 -0.08
N TRP A 285 30.58 18.92 -0.54
CA TRP A 285 30.05 17.77 0.19
C TRP A 285 31.12 17.05 0.97
N ASP A 286 30.75 16.51 2.13
CA ASP A 286 31.49 15.46 2.82
C ASP A 286 30.81 14.14 2.47
N GLU A 287 31.42 13.36 1.58
CA GLU A 287 30.82 12.10 1.05
C GLU A 287 31.02 10.89 1.96
N GLY A 288 31.89 11.01 2.99
CA GLY A 288 32.20 9.90 3.89
C GLY A 288 32.59 8.64 3.13
N ASP A 289 31.97 7.50 3.44
CA ASP A 289 32.16 6.21 2.76
C ASP A 289 31.14 5.95 1.64
N GLY A 290 30.28 6.94 1.32
CA GLY A 290 29.18 6.78 0.38
C GLY A 290 29.63 6.36 -1.01
N ALA A 291 30.76 6.88 -1.50
CA ALA A 291 31.31 6.54 -2.83
C ALA A 291 31.70 5.06 -3.01
N SER A 292 31.82 4.30 -1.93
CA SER A 292 32.10 2.86 -2.00
C SER A 292 30.87 1.98 -2.35
N LEU A 293 29.65 2.56 -2.33
CA LEU A 293 28.43 1.81 -2.55
C LEU A 293 28.25 1.43 -4.03
N SER A 294 27.96 0.15 -4.27
CA SER A 294 27.75 -0.40 -5.62
C SER A 294 26.73 -1.53 -5.59
N THR A 295 25.76 -1.50 -6.51
CA THR A 295 24.80 -2.60 -6.67
C THR A 295 25.49 -3.93 -7.00
N GLU A 296 26.57 -3.89 -7.80
CA GLU A 296 27.32 -5.09 -8.13
C GLU A 296 28.01 -5.69 -6.88
N ALA A 297 28.61 -4.84 -6.04
CA ALA A 297 29.18 -5.30 -4.77
C ALA A 297 28.12 -5.91 -3.86
N PHE A 298 26.93 -5.30 -3.75
CA PHE A 298 25.84 -5.87 -2.95
C PHE A 298 25.39 -7.23 -3.48
N PHE A 299 25.24 -7.41 -4.79
CA PHE A 299 24.90 -8.73 -5.34
C PHE A 299 25.98 -9.76 -5.06
N ASN A 300 27.28 -9.40 -5.19
CA ASN A 300 28.39 -10.30 -4.90
C ASN A 300 28.39 -10.74 -3.43
N ASP A 301 28.24 -9.80 -2.51
CA ASP A 301 28.16 -10.08 -1.08
C ASP A 301 26.93 -10.95 -0.72
N TYR A 302 25.77 -10.66 -1.32
CA TYR A 302 24.55 -11.41 -1.04
C TYR A 302 24.58 -12.81 -1.65
N ARG A 303 25.19 -13.00 -2.83
CA ARG A 303 25.46 -14.32 -3.39
C ARG A 303 26.38 -15.13 -2.46
N ALA A 304 27.42 -14.52 -1.92
CA ALA A 304 28.32 -15.17 -0.96
C ALA A 304 27.59 -15.55 0.33
N LEU A 305 26.83 -14.64 0.92
CA LEU A 305 26.02 -14.90 2.12
C LEU A 305 25.00 -16.02 1.87
N SER A 306 24.38 -16.08 0.70
CA SER A 306 23.41 -17.12 0.36
C SER A 306 23.99 -18.55 0.36
N GLN A 307 25.33 -18.68 0.32
CA GLN A 307 26.00 -19.97 0.39
C GLN A 307 26.22 -20.45 1.83
N THR A 308 26.08 -19.57 2.81
CA THR A 308 26.30 -19.86 4.24
C THR A 308 24.96 -20.08 4.96
N PRO A 309 24.92 -20.84 6.06
CA PRO A 309 23.72 -20.97 6.89
C PRO A 309 23.26 -19.61 7.40
N GLY A 310 21.96 -19.34 7.29
CA GLY A 310 21.31 -18.12 7.79
C GLY A 310 20.60 -18.34 9.13
N LEU A 311 19.88 -17.32 9.58
CA LEU A 311 18.95 -17.44 10.70
C LEU A 311 17.79 -18.34 10.28
N LEU A 312 17.51 -19.36 11.06
CA LEU A 312 16.47 -20.35 10.77
C LEU A 312 15.08 -19.78 11.04
N ALA A 313 14.29 -19.61 9.98
CA ALA A 313 12.91 -19.13 10.04
C ALA A 313 11.92 -20.29 10.19
N GLU A 314 12.09 -21.34 9.39
CA GLU A 314 11.22 -22.51 9.40
C GLU A 314 11.99 -23.78 9.08
N ASP A 315 11.62 -24.89 9.73
CA ASP A 315 12.19 -26.23 9.50
C ASP A 315 11.10 -27.29 9.70
N ILE A 316 10.44 -27.67 8.62
CA ILE A 316 9.39 -28.69 8.61
C ILE A 316 9.95 -29.97 7.99
N GLY A 317 9.78 -31.09 8.68
CA GLY A 317 10.30 -32.39 8.24
C GLY A 317 11.83 -32.44 8.26
N ASN A 318 12.47 -32.92 7.19
CA ASN A 318 13.91 -33.19 7.11
C ASN A 318 14.50 -32.73 5.77
N ALA A 319 14.26 -31.46 5.37
CA ALA A 319 14.62 -30.98 4.04
C ALA A 319 16.11 -31.16 3.69
N GLU A 320 17.03 -30.83 4.59
CA GLU A 320 18.48 -30.99 4.36
C GLU A 320 18.89 -32.47 4.14
N GLN A 321 18.33 -33.38 4.92
CA GLN A 321 18.65 -34.82 4.79
C GLN A 321 18.11 -35.36 3.44
N ILE A 322 16.88 -35.02 3.09
CA ILE A 322 16.25 -35.47 1.82
C ILE A 322 17.04 -34.93 0.64
N LEU A 323 17.34 -33.60 0.61
CA LEU A 323 18.13 -33.00 -0.45
C LEU A 323 19.54 -33.56 -0.56
N GLY A 324 20.17 -33.94 0.58
CA GLY A 324 21.50 -34.57 0.60
C GLY A 324 21.51 -36.00 0.03
N GLN A 325 20.37 -36.67 -0.01
CA GLN A 325 20.21 -38.05 -0.53
C GLN A 325 19.58 -38.11 -1.91
N ALA A 326 18.92 -37.04 -2.36
CA ALA A 326 18.26 -36.97 -3.65
C ALA A 326 19.28 -37.01 -4.80
N LYS A 327 18.96 -37.79 -5.86
CA LYS A 327 19.82 -37.91 -7.05
C LYS A 327 19.72 -36.64 -7.94
N ASP A 328 18.53 -36.11 -8.04
CA ASP A 328 18.21 -35.02 -8.93
C ASP A 328 17.68 -33.81 -8.11
N VAL A 329 18.59 -32.92 -7.76
CA VAL A 329 18.30 -31.68 -7.03
C VAL A 329 18.33 -30.50 -8.00
N VAL A 330 17.24 -29.75 -8.08
CA VAL A 330 17.23 -28.44 -8.74
C VAL A 330 17.86 -27.43 -7.78
N GLU A 331 18.78 -26.62 -8.29
CA GLU A 331 19.34 -25.47 -7.58
C GLU A 331 19.21 -24.21 -8.43
N ALA A 332 18.71 -23.12 -7.84
CA ALA A 332 18.53 -21.85 -8.53
C ALA A 332 18.89 -20.66 -7.62
N VAL A 333 19.39 -19.59 -8.27
CA VAL A 333 19.62 -18.30 -7.61
C VAL A 333 18.81 -17.25 -8.35
N TYR A 334 17.92 -16.56 -7.61
CA TYR A 334 17.09 -15.48 -8.13
C TYR A 334 17.58 -14.15 -7.60
N GLU A 335 17.65 -13.15 -8.47
CA GLU A 335 18.19 -11.83 -8.18
C GLU A 335 17.18 -10.73 -8.53
N MET A 336 16.83 -9.92 -7.53
CA MET A 336 15.91 -8.80 -7.65
C MET A 336 16.63 -7.48 -7.34
N PRO A 337 16.60 -6.49 -8.24
CA PRO A 337 17.27 -5.20 -8.04
C PRO A 337 16.52 -4.32 -7.05
N TYR A 338 17.09 -3.18 -6.68
CA TYR A 338 16.34 -2.09 -6.06
C TYR A 338 15.26 -1.57 -7.01
N LEU A 339 14.11 -1.11 -6.45
CA LEU A 339 13.04 -0.47 -7.22
C LEU A 339 12.68 0.89 -6.62
N ALA A 340 12.55 1.92 -7.47
CA ALA A 340 11.94 3.19 -7.09
C ALA A 340 10.41 3.10 -7.16
N HIS A 341 9.71 3.91 -6.37
CA HIS A 341 8.25 4.04 -6.40
C HIS A 341 7.77 4.85 -7.60
N ALA A 342 8.50 5.91 -7.94
CA ALA A 342 8.30 6.78 -9.10
C ALA A 342 6.82 7.19 -9.28
N THR A 343 6.19 7.69 -8.23
CA THR A 343 4.79 8.15 -8.26
C THR A 343 4.60 9.28 -9.28
N MET A 344 3.44 9.34 -9.96
CA MET A 344 3.20 10.40 -10.97
C MET A 344 3.28 11.80 -10.35
N GLU A 345 2.70 12.02 -9.18
CA GLU A 345 2.93 13.20 -8.37
C GLU A 345 4.24 13.02 -7.59
N PRO A 346 5.31 13.80 -7.86
CA PRO A 346 6.55 13.74 -7.06
C PRO A 346 6.29 14.11 -5.60
N MET A 347 7.21 13.73 -4.71
CA MET A 347 7.10 14.10 -3.30
C MET A 347 7.03 15.62 -3.17
N ASN A 348 6.10 16.07 -2.35
CA ASN A 348 5.90 17.49 -2.06
C ASN A 348 5.25 17.66 -0.69
N CYS A 349 5.46 18.82 -0.08
CA CYS A 349 4.85 19.18 1.19
C CYS A 349 4.84 20.70 1.32
N THR A 350 3.74 21.26 1.84
CA THR A 350 3.64 22.67 2.23
C THR A 350 3.60 22.77 3.74
N ALA A 351 4.48 23.56 4.34
CA ALA A 351 4.51 23.80 5.77
C ALA A 351 4.45 25.29 6.09
N GLU A 352 3.74 25.65 7.15
CA GLU A 352 3.70 26.99 7.74
C GLU A 352 4.07 26.88 9.20
N VAL A 353 5.19 27.49 9.57
CA VAL A 353 5.75 27.43 10.93
C VAL A 353 5.72 28.81 11.56
N THR A 354 5.08 28.89 12.71
CA THR A 354 5.09 30.06 13.61
C THR A 354 5.84 29.71 14.90
N ASP A 355 5.96 30.64 15.81
CA ASP A 355 6.62 30.40 17.12
C ASP A 355 5.87 29.35 17.98
N THR A 356 4.60 29.08 17.69
CA THR A 356 3.73 28.24 18.54
C THR A 356 3.02 27.12 17.83
N GLN A 357 3.01 27.11 16.49
CA GLN A 357 2.22 26.15 15.71
C GLN A 357 2.89 25.85 14.37
N CYS A 358 2.73 24.61 13.91
CA CYS A 358 3.08 24.18 12.57
C CYS A 358 1.84 23.60 11.87
N ASN A 359 1.48 24.17 10.71
CA ASN A 359 0.47 23.63 9.83
C ASN A 359 1.14 22.97 8.60
N ILE A 360 0.75 21.75 8.28
CA ILE A 360 1.35 20.95 7.19
C ILE A 360 0.25 20.47 6.25
N TRP A 361 0.34 20.81 4.96
CA TRP A 361 -0.52 20.29 3.89
C TRP A 361 0.29 19.29 3.09
N VAL A 362 -0.14 18.03 3.12
CA VAL A 362 0.67 16.93 2.55
C VAL A 362 -0.19 15.74 2.13
N GLY A 363 0.20 15.12 1.02
CA GLY A 363 -0.28 13.80 0.65
C GLY A 363 0.53 12.73 1.38
N THR A 364 -0.07 12.07 2.38
CA THR A 364 0.60 11.08 3.23
C THR A 364 -0.27 9.87 3.55
N GLN A 365 0.37 8.70 3.62
CA GLN A 365 -0.22 7.48 4.18
C GLN A 365 0.00 7.35 5.69
N TYR A 366 0.96 8.08 6.28
CA TYR A 366 1.43 7.88 7.66
C TYR A 366 1.35 9.17 8.49
N GLN A 367 0.17 9.72 8.58
CA GLN A 367 -0.14 11.02 9.15
C GLN A 367 0.34 11.19 10.61
N SER A 368 0.22 10.15 11.46
CA SER A 368 0.67 10.21 12.86
C SER A 368 2.21 10.31 12.97
N ASN A 369 2.94 9.54 12.16
CA ASN A 369 4.41 9.59 12.16
C ASN A 369 4.94 10.93 11.62
N ASP A 370 4.31 11.47 10.58
CA ASP A 370 4.68 12.78 10.02
C ASP A 370 4.51 13.88 11.06
N ARG A 371 3.41 13.86 11.85
CA ARG A 371 3.20 14.77 12.96
C ARG A 371 4.30 14.66 14.01
N THR A 372 4.61 13.43 14.44
CA THR A 372 5.65 13.17 15.46
C THR A 372 7.02 13.67 15.00
N LEU A 373 7.41 13.38 13.74
CA LEU A 373 8.74 13.77 13.25
C LEU A 373 8.86 15.26 12.92
N ALA A 374 7.78 15.89 12.46
CA ALA A 374 7.73 17.34 12.28
C ALA A 374 7.83 18.07 13.62
N ALA A 375 7.10 17.62 14.64
CA ALA A 375 7.21 18.16 16.01
C ALA A 375 8.63 18.03 16.54
N LYS A 376 9.24 16.86 16.40
CA LYS A 376 10.63 16.62 16.80
C LYS A 376 11.63 17.55 16.10
N ALA A 377 11.45 17.77 14.79
CA ALA A 377 12.34 18.64 14.02
C ALA A 377 12.32 20.10 14.49
N LEU A 378 11.16 20.57 14.99
CA LEU A 378 10.96 21.93 15.49
C LEU A 378 11.17 22.08 17.02
N GLY A 379 11.32 20.97 17.75
CA GLY A 379 11.29 20.99 19.22
C GLY A 379 9.90 21.33 19.80
N PHE A 380 8.83 21.03 19.06
CA PHE A 380 7.44 21.27 19.45
C PHE A 380 6.81 20.03 20.10
N ASP A 381 5.73 20.25 20.85
CA ASP A 381 4.81 19.18 21.21
C ASP A 381 3.98 18.77 20.00
N GLU A 382 3.54 17.51 19.92
CA GLU A 382 2.71 17.04 18.80
C GLU A 382 1.38 17.79 18.67
N SER A 383 0.85 18.33 19.77
CA SER A 383 -0.37 19.16 19.77
C SER A 383 -0.20 20.51 19.05
N GLN A 384 1.04 20.96 18.84
CA GLN A 384 1.37 22.17 18.08
C GLN A 384 1.47 21.92 16.57
N VAL A 385 1.38 20.65 16.13
CA VAL A 385 1.49 20.28 14.72
C VAL A 385 0.15 19.76 14.19
N VAL A 386 -0.36 20.41 13.15
CA VAL A 386 -1.62 20.08 12.49
C VAL A 386 -1.34 19.58 11.07
N ILE A 387 -1.79 18.36 10.77
CA ILE A 387 -1.68 17.78 9.43
C ILE A 387 -3.00 17.96 8.68
N HIS A 388 -2.95 18.65 7.55
CA HIS A 388 -4.02 18.78 6.58
C HIS A 388 -3.73 17.83 5.42
N ARG A 389 -4.29 16.61 5.47
CA ARG A 389 -4.04 15.60 4.45
C ARG A 389 -4.77 15.94 3.16
N THR A 390 -4.03 15.93 2.03
CA THR A 390 -4.54 16.11 0.68
C THR A 390 -4.76 14.77 -0.02
N LEU A 391 -5.36 14.79 -1.21
CA LEU A 391 -5.30 13.67 -2.14
C LEU A 391 -3.84 13.45 -2.61
N MET A 392 -3.55 12.27 -3.12
CA MET A 392 -2.22 11.88 -3.58
C MET A 392 -2.25 11.35 -5.02
N GLY A 393 -1.35 11.83 -5.86
CA GLY A 393 -1.13 11.35 -7.22
C GLY A 393 -0.30 10.07 -7.28
N GLY A 394 -0.71 9.06 -6.52
CA GLY A 394 -0.03 7.80 -6.32
C GLY A 394 0.83 7.78 -5.05
N SER A 395 1.15 6.56 -4.60
CA SER A 395 2.05 6.35 -3.47
C SER A 395 2.90 5.09 -3.63
N PHE A 396 2.30 3.94 -3.84
CA PHE A 396 2.95 2.63 -3.94
C PHE A 396 3.78 2.24 -2.70
N GLY A 397 3.52 2.90 -1.55
CA GLY A 397 4.27 2.77 -0.30
C GLY A 397 5.12 4.01 0.03
N ARG A 398 5.59 4.78 -0.97
CA ARG A 398 6.53 5.89 -0.79
C ARG A 398 6.08 6.93 0.24
N ARG A 399 4.77 7.19 0.32
CA ARG A 399 4.19 8.18 1.22
C ARG A 399 3.86 7.64 2.61
N ALA A 400 4.24 6.37 2.89
CA ALA A 400 4.32 5.81 4.25
C ALA A 400 5.74 5.96 4.82
N SER A 401 6.37 7.10 4.58
CA SER A 401 7.77 7.33 4.95
C SER A 401 7.99 7.25 6.46
N LYS A 402 8.85 6.32 6.87
CA LYS A 402 9.20 6.10 8.27
C LYS A 402 10.07 7.22 8.83
N THR A 403 10.75 7.94 7.94
CA THR A 403 11.59 9.09 8.26
C THR A 403 10.86 10.42 8.05
N ALA A 404 9.66 10.39 7.47
CA ALA A 404 8.90 11.59 7.06
C ALA A 404 9.76 12.59 6.28
N ASP A 405 10.68 12.08 5.46
CA ASP A 405 11.77 12.84 4.83
C ASP A 405 11.27 14.11 4.11
N TYR A 406 10.32 13.98 3.17
CA TYR A 406 9.77 15.12 2.41
C TYR A 406 8.91 16.08 3.25
N VAL A 407 8.42 15.63 4.43
CA VAL A 407 7.70 16.47 5.39
C VAL A 407 8.68 17.26 6.25
N VAL A 408 9.69 16.59 6.82
CA VAL A 408 10.71 17.22 7.65
C VAL A 408 11.48 18.29 6.88
N GLU A 409 11.83 18.03 5.61
CA GLU A 409 12.45 19.02 4.74
C GLU A 409 11.63 20.30 4.56
N ALA A 410 10.32 20.14 4.34
CA ALA A 410 9.43 21.30 4.18
C ALA A 410 9.30 22.09 5.50
N VAL A 411 9.22 21.39 6.61
CA VAL A 411 9.17 22.01 7.96
C VAL A 411 10.46 22.79 8.25
N GLN A 412 11.65 22.18 8.01
CA GLN A 412 12.94 22.85 8.17
C GLN A 412 13.10 24.04 7.20
N ALA A 413 12.58 23.91 5.98
CA ALA A 413 12.59 25.00 5.02
C ALA A 413 11.68 26.16 5.43
N ALA A 414 10.55 25.89 6.10
CA ALA A 414 9.58 26.89 6.55
C ALA A 414 9.96 27.56 7.87
N GLU A 415 10.82 26.92 8.67
CA GLU A 415 11.25 27.43 9.97
C GLU A 415 11.91 28.82 9.84
N GLY A 416 11.38 29.79 10.58
CA GLY A 416 11.86 31.18 10.60
C GLY A 416 11.45 32.03 9.38
N GLU A 417 10.57 31.54 8.49
CA GLU A 417 10.11 32.31 7.32
C GLU A 417 8.85 33.14 7.59
N GLY A 418 8.05 32.79 8.63
CA GLY A 418 6.83 33.49 9.00
C GLY A 418 5.72 33.45 7.95
N ARG A 419 5.82 32.52 7.00
CA ARG A 419 4.86 32.29 5.91
C ARG A 419 4.98 30.86 5.37
N PRO A 420 3.96 30.35 4.65
CA PRO A 420 4.00 29.01 4.11
C PRO A 420 5.13 28.80 3.11
N VAL A 421 5.78 27.63 3.17
CA VAL A 421 6.79 27.19 2.20
C VAL A 421 6.39 25.85 1.64
N GLN A 422 6.37 25.73 0.30
CA GLN A 422 6.15 24.48 -0.40
C GLN A 422 7.46 23.94 -0.96
N ILE A 423 7.84 22.73 -0.58
CA ILE A 423 8.92 21.98 -1.22
C ILE A 423 8.29 21.04 -2.25
N ILE A 424 8.78 21.06 -3.46
CA ILE A 424 8.40 20.14 -4.54
C ILE A 424 9.67 19.50 -5.07
N TRP A 425 9.71 18.16 -5.11
CA TRP A 425 10.81 17.42 -5.71
C TRP A 425 10.66 17.38 -7.21
N SER A 426 11.77 17.46 -7.93
CA SER A 426 11.79 17.07 -9.33
C SER A 426 11.72 15.55 -9.48
N ARG A 427 11.45 15.03 -10.68
CA ARG A 427 11.48 13.59 -10.93
C ARG A 427 12.87 13.00 -10.70
N GLU A 428 13.92 13.74 -11.03
CA GLU A 428 15.29 13.36 -10.78
C GLU A 428 15.59 13.21 -9.29
N GLU A 429 15.09 14.12 -8.46
CA GLU A 429 15.23 14.02 -7.00
C GLU A 429 14.50 12.79 -6.48
N ASP A 430 13.27 12.52 -6.94
CA ASP A 430 12.45 11.38 -6.51
C ASP A 430 13.08 10.02 -6.87
N ILE A 431 13.64 9.88 -8.08
CA ILE A 431 14.23 8.62 -8.54
C ILE A 431 15.68 8.45 -8.06
N ARG A 432 16.52 9.50 -8.20
CA ARG A 432 17.96 9.42 -8.00
C ARG A 432 18.43 9.73 -6.60
N GLN A 433 17.85 10.74 -5.95
CA GLN A 433 18.42 11.33 -4.74
C GLN A 433 17.62 11.01 -3.47
N ALA A 434 16.42 10.46 -3.61
CA ALA A 434 15.56 10.11 -2.46
C ALA A 434 16.14 9.02 -1.58
N GLY A 435 16.85 8.08 -2.16
CA GLY A 435 17.51 7.01 -1.41
C GLY A 435 16.57 5.98 -0.77
N HIS A 436 15.28 6.02 -1.09
CA HIS A 436 14.24 5.15 -0.53
C HIS A 436 13.74 4.18 -1.59
N TYR A 437 14.17 2.92 -1.54
CA TYR A 437 13.86 1.91 -2.56
C TYR A 437 13.34 0.62 -1.94
N ARG A 438 12.57 -0.17 -2.72
CA ARG A 438 12.43 -1.57 -2.39
C ARG A 438 13.82 -2.19 -2.41
N PRO A 439 14.22 -2.89 -1.33
CA PRO A 439 15.58 -3.42 -1.25
C PRO A 439 15.88 -4.47 -2.32
N LEU A 440 17.16 -4.60 -2.65
CA LEU A 440 17.73 -5.65 -3.46
C LEU A 440 17.73 -6.96 -2.68
N PHE A 441 17.38 -8.08 -3.37
CA PHE A 441 17.38 -9.41 -2.77
C PHE A 441 18.08 -10.46 -3.66
N VAL A 442 18.69 -11.43 -3.00
CA VAL A 442 19.17 -12.68 -3.58
C VAL A 442 18.50 -13.84 -2.86
N HIS A 443 17.90 -14.74 -3.63
CA HIS A 443 17.34 -16.00 -3.12
C HIS A 443 18.12 -17.17 -3.69
N ARG A 444 18.59 -18.06 -2.83
CA ARG A 444 19.14 -19.36 -3.23
C ARG A 444 18.17 -20.45 -2.81
N LEU A 445 17.77 -21.28 -3.78
CA LEU A 445 16.80 -22.33 -3.58
C LEU A 445 17.39 -23.67 -4.00
N LYS A 446 17.02 -24.72 -3.27
CA LYS A 446 17.25 -26.12 -3.62
C LYS A 446 15.96 -26.88 -3.40
N GLY A 447 15.66 -27.80 -4.30
CA GLY A 447 14.47 -28.64 -4.17
C GLY A 447 14.58 -29.93 -4.96
N CYS A 448 13.75 -30.88 -4.61
CA CYS A 448 13.58 -32.12 -5.35
C CYS A 448 12.11 -32.56 -5.36
N VAL A 449 11.79 -33.48 -6.22
CA VAL A 449 10.45 -34.08 -6.36
C VAL A 449 10.41 -35.50 -5.84
N ASP A 450 9.22 -35.99 -5.50
CA ASP A 450 8.98 -37.41 -5.16
C ASP A 450 8.93 -38.28 -6.44
N ASP A 451 8.79 -39.59 -6.27
CA ASP A 451 8.70 -40.55 -7.36
C ASP A 451 7.48 -40.33 -8.28
N SER A 452 6.50 -39.56 -7.82
CA SER A 452 5.33 -39.16 -8.60
C SER A 452 5.50 -37.80 -9.30
N GLY A 453 6.69 -37.16 -9.17
CA GLY A 453 7.03 -35.90 -9.80
C GLY A 453 6.52 -34.64 -9.07
N PHE A 454 6.09 -34.76 -7.80
CA PHE A 454 5.62 -33.58 -7.04
C PHE A 454 6.69 -33.09 -6.04
N PRO A 455 6.71 -31.79 -5.70
CA PRO A 455 7.67 -31.22 -4.75
C PRO A 455 7.68 -31.97 -3.43
N LEU A 456 8.84 -32.53 -3.06
CA LEU A 456 9.08 -33.30 -1.84
C LEU A 456 9.85 -32.49 -0.81
N ALA A 457 10.96 -31.86 -1.21
CA ALA A 457 11.79 -31.09 -0.32
C ALA A 457 12.16 -29.72 -0.93
N TRP A 458 12.23 -28.72 -0.06
CA TRP A 458 12.50 -27.32 -0.38
C TRP A 458 13.45 -26.72 0.66
N HIS A 459 14.49 -26.06 0.20
CA HIS A 459 15.37 -25.26 1.04
C HIS A 459 15.59 -23.90 0.38
N GLN A 460 15.27 -22.81 1.07
CA GLN A 460 15.43 -21.45 0.56
C GLN A 460 16.18 -20.58 1.55
N ARG A 461 17.17 -19.85 1.04
CA ARG A 461 17.87 -18.78 1.74
C ARG A 461 17.52 -17.45 1.12
N VAL A 462 17.07 -16.52 1.97
CA VAL A 462 16.68 -15.17 1.58
C VAL A 462 17.72 -14.19 2.10
N VAL A 463 18.34 -13.43 1.21
CA VAL A 463 19.38 -12.44 1.56
C VAL A 463 18.99 -11.07 1.06
N GLY A 464 18.83 -10.10 1.96
CA GLY A 464 18.47 -8.73 1.61
C GLY A 464 18.42 -7.80 2.81
N GLN A 465 18.50 -6.51 2.57
CA GLN A 465 18.38 -5.52 3.64
C GLN A 465 17.00 -5.60 4.29
N SER A 466 16.96 -5.58 5.61
CA SER A 466 15.72 -5.50 6.37
C SER A 466 15.05 -4.14 6.20
N ILE A 467 13.79 -4.16 5.78
CA ILE A 467 12.95 -2.96 5.69
C ILE A 467 12.70 -2.38 7.08
N MET A 468 12.57 -3.23 8.09
CA MET A 468 12.15 -2.85 9.44
C MET A 468 13.28 -2.35 10.35
N GLN A 469 14.55 -2.64 10.04
CA GLN A 469 15.72 -2.21 10.82
C GLN A 469 15.88 -0.69 11.00
N HIS A 470 15.10 0.12 10.29
CA HIS A 470 15.19 1.57 10.34
C HIS A 470 13.98 2.22 11.00
N THR A 471 13.09 1.45 11.63
CA THR A 471 11.82 1.95 12.14
C THR A 471 11.73 1.90 13.66
N LYS A 472 10.86 2.74 14.24
CA LYS A 472 10.51 2.67 15.67
C LYS A 472 9.77 1.38 16.04
N HIS A 473 9.24 0.64 15.06
CA HIS A 473 8.53 -0.64 15.21
C HIS A 473 9.45 -1.86 15.14
N ASP A 474 10.76 -1.65 14.99
CA ASP A 474 11.80 -2.66 14.89
C ASP A 474 11.59 -3.91 15.80
N PRO A 475 11.33 -3.75 17.12
CA PRO A 475 11.22 -4.92 17.99
C PRO A 475 10.06 -5.86 17.70
N ALA A 476 8.95 -5.34 17.12
CA ALA A 476 7.75 -6.13 16.82
C ALA A 476 7.88 -6.94 15.52
N TYR A 477 8.69 -6.44 14.59
CA TYR A 477 8.83 -7.00 13.25
C TYR A 477 10.15 -7.73 13.03
N MET A 478 11.13 -7.52 13.93
CA MET A 478 12.39 -8.27 13.97
C MET A 478 12.25 -9.47 14.93
N VAL A 479 11.68 -10.56 14.44
CA VAL A 479 11.46 -11.76 15.25
C VAL A 479 12.69 -12.66 15.15
N ARG A 480 13.31 -13.01 16.30
CA ARG A 480 14.54 -13.83 16.37
C ARG A 480 15.69 -13.24 15.51
N GLY A 481 15.74 -11.92 15.36
CA GLY A 481 16.74 -11.25 14.53
C GLY A 481 16.45 -11.26 13.02
N MET A 482 15.31 -11.78 12.60
CA MET A 482 14.88 -11.81 11.20
C MET A 482 13.78 -10.77 10.95
N ASP A 483 13.87 -10.08 9.82
CA ASP A 483 12.78 -9.28 9.31
C ASP A 483 11.69 -10.17 8.71
N ILE A 484 10.52 -10.19 9.36
CA ILE A 484 9.40 -11.04 8.90
C ILE A 484 8.85 -10.62 7.54
N TYR A 485 8.96 -9.34 7.17
CA TYR A 485 8.56 -8.87 5.84
C TYR A 485 9.47 -9.35 4.70
N SER A 486 10.75 -9.62 4.99
CA SER A 486 11.65 -10.26 4.03
C SER A 486 11.29 -11.72 3.75
N LEU A 487 10.40 -12.31 4.56
CA LEU A 487 9.97 -13.71 4.48
C LEU A 487 8.49 -13.86 4.10
N ASP A 488 7.81 -12.74 3.80
CA ASP A 488 6.39 -12.74 3.43
C ASP A 488 6.07 -13.76 2.35
N GLY A 489 5.13 -14.66 2.66
CA GLY A 489 4.64 -15.68 1.74
C GLY A 489 5.63 -16.82 1.43
N CYS A 490 6.76 -16.94 2.15
CA CYS A 490 7.66 -18.10 2.05
C CYS A 490 7.32 -19.20 3.04
N LEU A 491 6.78 -18.86 4.21
CA LEU A 491 6.59 -19.78 5.33
C LEU A 491 5.27 -20.54 5.22
N GLN A 492 5.27 -21.82 5.55
CA GLN A 492 4.05 -22.63 5.69
C GLN A 492 3.42 -22.43 7.08
N GLU A 493 4.24 -22.22 8.10
CA GLU A 493 3.82 -21.90 9.46
C GLU A 493 4.29 -20.49 9.83
N PRO A 494 3.63 -19.43 9.32
CA PRO A 494 4.06 -18.05 9.55
C PRO A 494 3.99 -17.68 11.03
N PHE A 495 4.89 -16.80 11.45
CA PHE A 495 4.99 -16.30 12.80
C PHE A 495 5.07 -14.76 12.81
N GLY A 496 4.80 -14.16 13.98
CA GLY A 496 4.83 -12.71 14.14
C GLY A 496 3.45 -12.05 14.10
N VAL A 497 3.42 -10.74 13.87
CA VAL A 497 2.22 -9.92 13.96
C VAL A 497 1.30 -10.08 12.74
N PHE A 498 1.89 -10.41 11.58
CA PHE A 498 1.16 -10.61 10.31
C PHE A 498 1.47 -12.00 9.76
N PRO A 499 0.55 -12.95 9.90
CA PRO A 499 0.77 -14.34 9.47
C PRO A 499 0.55 -14.51 7.96
N TYR A 500 1.39 -13.90 7.14
CA TYR A 500 1.32 -14.07 5.68
C TYR A 500 2.24 -15.22 5.24
N GLY A 501 1.68 -16.42 5.22
CA GLY A 501 2.34 -17.63 4.75
C GLY A 501 2.08 -17.93 3.29
N THR A 502 2.68 -19.04 2.83
CA THR A 502 2.31 -19.65 1.55
C THR A 502 1.07 -20.52 1.71
N SER A 503 0.30 -20.70 0.62
CA SER A 503 -0.82 -21.65 0.56
C SER A 503 -0.38 -23.09 0.30
N TYR A 504 0.88 -23.29 -0.06
CA TYR A 504 1.42 -24.57 -0.48
C TYR A 504 1.93 -25.39 0.71
N GLN A 505 1.67 -26.68 0.69
CA GLN A 505 2.15 -27.63 1.70
C GLN A 505 3.19 -28.56 1.08
N ILE A 506 4.46 -28.22 1.28
CA ILE A 506 5.61 -29.05 0.85
C ILE A 506 6.05 -29.89 2.06
N PRO A 507 6.20 -31.25 1.92
CA PRO A 507 6.42 -32.14 3.08
C PRO A 507 7.67 -31.82 3.89
N HIS A 508 8.75 -31.40 3.22
CA HIS A 508 10.02 -31.07 3.86
C HIS A 508 10.44 -29.66 3.43
N HIS A 509 10.31 -28.67 4.33
CA HIS A 509 10.43 -27.26 3.99
C HIS A 509 11.33 -26.52 4.97
N ARG A 510 12.40 -25.89 4.46
CA ARG A 510 13.36 -25.16 5.26
C ARG A 510 13.60 -23.77 4.70
N ILE A 511 13.44 -22.76 5.54
CA ILE A 511 13.65 -21.34 5.18
C ILE A 511 14.68 -20.72 6.14
N GLU A 512 15.66 -20.05 5.56
CA GLU A 512 16.70 -19.30 6.28
C GLU A 512 16.76 -17.85 5.76
N SER A 513 17.16 -16.92 6.63
CA SER A 513 17.25 -15.50 6.32
C SER A 513 18.60 -14.90 6.72
N HIS A 514 19.14 -14.03 5.88
CA HIS A 514 20.24 -13.14 6.19
C HIS A 514 19.79 -11.69 6.08
N ASN A 515 20.05 -10.89 7.12
CA ASN A 515 19.86 -9.45 7.11
C ASN A 515 21.23 -8.75 7.05
N PRO A 516 21.73 -8.38 5.86
CA PRO A 516 22.99 -7.66 5.71
C PRO A 516 23.01 -6.33 6.49
N PRO A 517 24.20 -5.83 6.87
CA PRO A 517 24.31 -4.56 7.57
C PRO A 517 23.70 -3.39 6.81
N LYS A 518 23.36 -2.31 7.52
CA LYS A 518 22.88 -1.05 6.94
C LYS A 518 23.98 -0.42 6.06
N VAL A 519 23.66 -0.16 4.81
CA VAL A 519 24.63 0.36 3.82
C VAL A 519 24.41 1.81 3.42
N GLY A 520 23.41 2.51 3.99
CA GLY A 520 23.12 3.91 3.68
C GLY A 520 22.17 4.13 2.51
N VAL A 521 21.69 3.06 1.88
CA VAL A 521 20.49 3.08 1.04
C VAL A 521 19.32 2.71 1.95
N TYR A 522 18.26 3.52 1.98
CA TYR A 522 17.13 3.27 2.87
C TYR A 522 16.14 2.28 2.25
N PRO A 523 15.98 1.07 2.82
CA PRO A 523 14.91 0.16 2.42
C PRO A 523 13.55 0.77 2.72
N HIS A 524 12.61 0.57 1.79
CA HIS A 524 11.26 1.09 1.95
C HIS A 524 10.23 0.12 1.37
N GLU A 525 9.03 0.13 1.95
CA GLU A 525 7.93 -0.67 1.45
C GLU A 525 7.53 -0.21 0.05
N TRP A 526 7.59 -1.13 -0.89
CA TRP A 526 7.05 -0.97 -2.23
C TRP A 526 5.83 -1.88 -2.35
N ARG A 527 4.78 -1.49 -3.06
CA ARG A 527 3.48 -2.17 -3.14
C ARG A 527 3.61 -3.69 -3.12
N ALA A 528 3.10 -4.34 -2.05
CA ALA A 528 3.21 -5.75 -1.66
C ALA A 528 4.52 -6.19 -0.99
N VAL A 529 5.35 -5.24 -0.54
CA VAL A 529 6.49 -5.42 0.38
C VAL A 529 7.36 -6.64 0.02
N GLY A 530 7.54 -7.61 0.93
CA GLY A 530 8.34 -8.81 0.71
C GLY A 530 7.82 -9.73 -0.39
N HIS A 531 6.50 -9.80 -0.58
CA HIS A 531 5.93 -10.62 -1.66
C HIS A 531 6.42 -10.24 -3.06
N THR A 532 6.96 -9.05 -3.26
CA THR A 532 7.49 -8.61 -4.56
C THR A 532 8.77 -9.33 -4.97
N HIS A 533 9.53 -9.86 -4.03
CA HIS A 533 10.73 -10.65 -4.30
C HIS A 533 10.52 -12.13 -3.96
N THR A 534 9.84 -12.42 -2.83
CA THR A 534 9.55 -13.80 -2.46
C THR A 534 8.63 -14.49 -3.46
N GLY A 535 7.59 -13.78 -3.95
CA GLY A 535 6.69 -14.29 -4.98
C GLY A 535 7.42 -14.66 -6.27
N MET A 536 8.37 -13.82 -6.70
CA MET A 536 9.19 -14.10 -7.87
C MET A 536 9.99 -15.40 -7.71
N ALA A 537 10.78 -15.50 -6.64
CA ALA A 537 11.64 -16.67 -6.41
C ALA A 537 10.84 -17.94 -6.14
N TYR A 538 9.80 -17.85 -5.31
CA TYR A 538 9.01 -19.02 -4.90
C TYR A 538 8.21 -19.61 -6.06
N GLU A 539 7.45 -18.78 -6.77
CA GLU A 539 6.57 -19.24 -7.85
C GLU A 539 7.33 -19.71 -9.09
N CYS A 540 8.46 -19.04 -9.42
CA CYS A 540 9.31 -19.51 -10.52
C CYS A 540 10.01 -20.83 -10.17
N PHE A 541 10.51 -20.99 -8.95
CA PHE A 541 11.17 -22.22 -8.54
C PHE A 541 10.18 -23.38 -8.37
N LEU A 542 8.96 -23.11 -7.94
CA LEU A 542 7.90 -24.12 -7.91
C LEU A 542 7.59 -24.66 -9.32
N ASP A 543 7.60 -23.76 -10.30
CA ASP A 543 7.44 -24.13 -11.71
C ASP A 543 8.64 -24.93 -12.25
N GLU A 544 9.88 -24.65 -11.80
CA GLU A 544 11.06 -25.44 -12.12
C GLU A 544 10.93 -26.88 -11.60
N LEU A 545 10.43 -27.04 -10.36
CA LEU A 545 10.19 -28.37 -9.79
C LEU A 545 9.05 -29.12 -10.50
N ALA A 546 7.99 -28.43 -10.88
CA ALA A 546 6.91 -29.01 -11.69
C ALA A 546 7.46 -29.58 -13.01
N TYR A 547 8.27 -28.79 -13.70
CA TYR A 547 8.91 -29.21 -14.96
C TYR A 547 9.86 -30.40 -14.76
N GLN A 548 10.71 -30.39 -13.70
CA GLN A 548 11.57 -31.51 -13.36
C GLN A 548 10.79 -32.79 -13.14
N GLY A 549 9.66 -32.68 -12.43
CA GLY A 549 8.76 -33.82 -12.16
C GLY A 549 7.90 -34.26 -13.32
N GLY A 550 7.94 -33.56 -14.48
CA GLY A 550 7.08 -33.83 -15.62
C GLY A 550 5.60 -33.57 -15.33
N GLN A 551 5.30 -32.68 -14.35
CA GLN A 551 3.95 -32.36 -13.93
C GLN A 551 3.50 -31.01 -14.51
N ASP A 552 2.19 -30.88 -14.75
CA ASP A 552 1.60 -29.58 -15.10
C ASP A 552 1.69 -28.61 -13.92
N PRO A 553 2.13 -27.35 -14.12
CA PRO A 553 2.26 -26.35 -13.04
C PRO A 553 0.96 -26.07 -12.29
N MET A 554 -0.21 -26.16 -12.94
CA MET A 554 -1.52 -26.01 -12.31
C MET A 554 -1.83 -27.23 -11.42
N ASP A 555 -1.56 -28.46 -11.88
CA ASP A 555 -1.79 -29.68 -11.12
C ASP A 555 -0.89 -29.76 -9.86
N VAL A 556 0.36 -29.29 -9.97
CA VAL A 556 1.25 -29.16 -8.80
C VAL A 556 0.63 -28.24 -7.76
N ARG A 557 0.17 -27.05 -8.17
CA ARG A 557 -0.42 -26.08 -7.24
C ARG A 557 -1.73 -26.57 -6.64
N LEU A 558 -2.59 -27.20 -7.41
CA LEU A 558 -3.84 -27.82 -6.94
C LEU A 558 -3.57 -28.91 -5.88
N LYS A 559 -2.54 -29.74 -6.10
CA LYS A 559 -2.14 -30.77 -5.12
C LYS A 559 -1.60 -30.16 -3.84
N LEU A 560 -0.71 -29.17 -3.94
CA LEU A 560 -0.10 -28.52 -2.78
C LEU A 560 -1.08 -27.64 -1.97
N CYS A 561 -2.19 -27.22 -2.58
CA CYS A 561 -3.28 -26.46 -1.96
C CYS A 561 -4.52 -27.31 -1.68
N ALA A 562 -4.44 -28.65 -1.71
CA ALA A 562 -5.60 -29.54 -1.67
C ALA A 562 -6.58 -29.23 -0.52
N GLU A 563 -6.05 -28.92 0.65
CA GLU A 563 -6.82 -28.62 1.85
C GLU A 563 -7.07 -27.11 2.08
N HIS A 564 -6.59 -26.22 1.18
CA HIS A 564 -6.74 -24.79 1.37
C HIS A 564 -8.10 -24.30 0.89
N PRO A 565 -9.02 -23.84 1.79
CA PRO A 565 -10.44 -23.67 1.47
C PRO A 565 -10.75 -22.58 0.44
N ARG A 566 -9.86 -21.62 0.26
CA ARG A 566 -10.06 -20.49 -0.67
C ARG A 566 -9.14 -20.54 -1.88
N MET A 567 -7.90 -21.03 -1.73
CA MET A 567 -6.94 -21.07 -2.83
C MET A 567 -7.28 -22.16 -3.84
N ARG A 568 -7.67 -23.35 -3.40
CA ARG A 568 -8.01 -24.46 -4.31
C ARG A 568 -9.16 -24.11 -5.26
N PRO A 569 -10.35 -23.64 -4.78
CA PRO A 569 -11.43 -23.23 -5.69
C PRO A 569 -11.04 -22.08 -6.62
N LEU A 570 -10.16 -21.19 -6.16
CA LEU A 570 -9.65 -20.09 -6.98
C LEU A 570 -8.77 -20.60 -8.13
N LEU A 571 -7.90 -21.59 -7.89
CA LEU A 571 -7.08 -22.22 -8.93
C LEU A 571 -7.93 -23.02 -9.92
N GLU A 572 -8.95 -23.74 -9.44
CA GLU A 572 -9.92 -24.44 -10.28
C GLU A 572 -10.66 -23.44 -11.22
N LYS A 573 -11.05 -22.27 -10.65
CA LYS A 573 -11.64 -21.20 -11.46
C LYS A 573 -10.66 -20.61 -12.46
N LEU A 574 -9.40 -20.39 -12.07
CA LEU A 574 -8.37 -19.90 -12.99
C LEU A 574 -8.16 -20.87 -14.16
N ARG A 575 -8.08 -22.18 -13.89
CA ARG A 575 -7.97 -23.23 -14.94
C ARG A 575 -9.09 -23.11 -15.96
N GLU A 576 -10.33 -22.98 -15.48
CA GLU A 576 -11.53 -22.84 -16.32
C GLU A 576 -11.47 -21.58 -17.19
N VAL A 577 -11.32 -20.39 -16.59
CA VAL A 577 -11.48 -19.10 -17.30
C VAL A 577 -10.27 -18.71 -18.14
N SER A 578 -9.10 -19.30 -17.88
CA SER A 578 -7.89 -19.07 -18.69
C SER A 578 -7.75 -20.03 -19.88
N ASP A 579 -8.65 -21.00 -20.01
CA ASP A 579 -8.52 -22.11 -20.97
C ASP A 579 -7.16 -22.83 -20.80
N TRP A 580 -6.77 -23.11 -19.54
CA TRP A 580 -5.41 -23.56 -19.19
C TRP A 580 -4.96 -24.78 -19.99
N ASP A 581 -5.84 -25.72 -20.21
CA ASP A 581 -5.53 -26.99 -20.89
C ASP A 581 -5.49 -26.88 -22.44
N ALA A 582 -5.79 -25.70 -22.98
CA ALA A 582 -5.72 -25.47 -24.43
C ALA A 582 -4.25 -25.39 -24.90
N PRO A 583 -3.91 -26.07 -26.04
CA PRO A 583 -2.54 -26.08 -26.54
C PRO A 583 -2.08 -24.69 -26.98
N MET A 584 -0.80 -24.36 -26.75
CA MET A 584 -0.17 -23.17 -27.26
C MET A 584 0.53 -23.41 -28.61
N THR A 585 0.55 -22.41 -29.47
CA THR A 585 1.29 -22.45 -30.74
C THR A 585 2.76 -22.13 -30.53
N ALA A 586 3.64 -22.53 -31.47
CA ALA A 586 5.07 -22.24 -31.38
C ALA A 586 5.36 -20.75 -31.20
N GLY A 587 6.33 -20.41 -30.35
CA GLY A 587 6.69 -19.05 -29.98
C GLY A 587 5.72 -18.39 -28.97
N ARG A 588 4.65 -19.07 -28.59
CA ARG A 588 3.74 -18.63 -27.52
C ARG A 588 3.88 -19.52 -26.29
N GLY A 589 3.74 -18.91 -25.13
CA GLY A 589 3.78 -19.63 -23.86
C GLY A 589 2.73 -19.15 -22.89
N ARG A 590 2.28 -20.06 -22.03
CA ARG A 590 1.38 -19.77 -20.92
C ARG A 590 2.07 -20.10 -19.60
N GLY A 591 1.99 -19.17 -18.63
CA GLY A 591 2.54 -19.35 -17.30
C GLY A 591 1.58 -18.87 -16.24
N MET A 592 1.74 -19.35 -15.03
CA MET A 592 0.90 -18.96 -13.91
C MET A 592 1.69 -18.71 -12.64
N ALA A 593 1.03 -18.02 -11.71
CA ALA A 593 1.46 -17.90 -10.32
C ALA A 593 0.26 -17.62 -9.40
N ALA A 594 0.34 -18.09 -8.15
CA ALA A 594 -0.72 -17.90 -7.17
C ALA A 594 -0.15 -17.53 -5.81
N ARG A 595 -0.74 -16.52 -5.15
CA ARG A 595 -0.25 -15.98 -3.87
C ARG A 595 -1.40 -15.66 -2.92
N ILE A 596 -1.07 -15.59 -1.65
CA ILE A 596 -1.96 -15.00 -0.63
C ILE A 596 -1.24 -13.79 -0.06
N TYR A 597 -1.91 -12.65 -0.07
CA TYR A 597 -1.44 -11.44 0.61
C TYR A 597 -2.60 -10.85 1.41
N SER A 598 -2.35 -10.49 2.66
CA SER A 598 -3.36 -9.92 3.54
C SER A 598 -4.67 -10.73 3.55
N VAL A 599 -4.56 -12.07 3.66
CA VAL A 599 -5.62 -13.09 3.64
C VAL A 599 -6.47 -13.14 2.36
N SER A 600 -6.09 -12.44 1.30
CA SER A 600 -6.75 -12.51 -0.02
C SER A 600 -5.95 -13.36 -0.98
N PRO A 601 -6.45 -14.54 -1.38
CA PRO A 601 -5.86 -15.33 -2.46
C PRO A 601 -6.01 -14.66 -3.81
N ILE A 602 -4.98 -14.80 -4.64
CA ILE A 602 -4.97 -14.33 -6.03
C ILE A 602 -4.16 -15.29 -6.89
N ALA A 603 -4.56 -15.47 -8.15
CA ALA A 603 -3.76 -16.17 -9.13
C ALA A 603 -3.89 -15.51 -10.50
N ASN A 604 -2.80 -15.55 -11.27
CA ASN A 604 -2.74 -15.06 -12.65
C ASN A 604 -2.33 -16.19 -13.58
N ALA A 605 -3.00 -16.30 -14.73
CA ALA A 605 -2.51 -16.99 -15.92
C ALA A 605 -2.16 -15.94 -16.97
N VAL A 606 -0.97 -16.04 -17.55
CA VAL A 606 -0.41 -15.08 -18.50
C VAL A 606 -0.04 -15.79 -19.79
N GLU A 607 -0.41 -15.21 -20.92
CA GLU A 607 0.02 -15.64 -22.25
C GLU A 607 0.99 -14.61 -22.83
N VAL A 608 2.09 -15.11 -23.37
CA VAL A 608 3.12 -14.30 -24.04
C VAL A 608 3.40 -14.82 -25.43
N THR A 609 3.86 -13.93 -26.31
CA THR A 609 4.50 -14.28 -27.58
C THR A 609 5.96 -13.80 -27.50
N VAL A 610 6.91 -14.69 -27.77
CA VAL A 610 8.36 -14.41 -27.72
C VAL A 610 8.93 -14.63 -29.11
N ALA A 611 9.63 -13.64 -29.64
CA ALA A 611 10.36 -13.72 -30.91
C ALA A 611 11.78 -14.28 -30.70
N ASP A 612 12.42 -14.75 -31.77
CA ASP A 612 13.76 -15.37 -31.76
C ASP A 612 14.85 -14.39 -31.22
N ASP A 613 14.63 -13.09 -31.32
CA ASP A 613 15.57 -12.05 -30.81
C ASP A 613 15.37 -11.73 -29.31
N GLY A 614 14.47 -12.43 -28.61
CA GLY A 614 14.11 -12.19 -27.22
C GLY A 614 13.09 -11.06 -27.01
N THR A 615 12.61 -10.43 -28.08
CA THR A 615 11.48 -9.47 -27.97
C THR A 615 10.20 -10.23 -27.63
N TYR A 616 9.44 -9.73 -26.63
CA TYR A 616 8.21 -10.38 -26.22
C TYR A 616 7.02 -9.40 -26.11
N THR A 617 5.82 -9.94 -26.22
CA THR A 617 4.57 -9.26 -25.86
C THR A 617 3.86 -10.05 -24.77
N VAL A 618 3.14 -9.35 -23.92
CA VAL A 618 2.16 -9.97 -23.02
C VAL A 618 0.80 -9.82 -23.68
N ASP A 619 0.23 -10.94 -24.13
CA ASP A 619 -0.95 -10.91 -24.99
C ASP A 619 -2.25 -10.88 -24.17
N ARG A 620 -2.31 -11.73 -23.13
CA ARG A 620 -3.49 -11.91 -22.28
C ARG A 620 -3.09 -12.18 -20.84
N ILE A 621 -3.82 -11.59 -19.90
CA ILE A 621 -3.72 -11.89 -18.48
C ILE A 621 -5.12 -12.21 -17.97
N VAL A 622 -5.27 -13.38 -17.37
CA VAL A 622 -6.48 -13.77 -16.64
C VAL A 622 -6.15 -13.80 -15.16
N CYS A 623 -6.86 -13.00 -14.40
CA CYS A 623 -6.68 -12.87 -12.94
C CYS A 623 -7.94 -13.34 -12.21
N VAL A 624 -7.78 -14.23 -11.24
CA VAL A 624 -8.84 -14.62 -10.31
C VAL A 624 -8.45 -14.18 -8.92
N VAL A 625 -9.38 -13.53 -8.19
CA VAL A 625 -9.15 -13.02 -6.85
C VAL A 625 -10.31 -13.35 -5.93
N ASP A 626 -10.00 -13.75 -4.68
CA ASP A 626 -10.97 -13.87 -3.61
C ASP A 626 -10.69 -12.81 -2.54
N CYS A 627 -11.53 -11.80 -2.49
CA CYS A 627 -11.44 -10.70 -1.51
C CYS A 627 -12.54 -10.76 -0.43
N GLY A 628 -13.17 -11.93 -0.23
CA GLY A 628 -14.39 -12.00 0.54
C GLY A 628 -15.52 -11.22 -0.15
N PHE A 629 -16.41 -10.63 0.61
CA PHE A 629 -17.48 -9.79 0.05
C PHE A 629 -16.89 -8.55 -0.64
N ALA A 630 -17.07 -8.44 -1.95
CA ALA A 630 -16.61 -7.29 -2.73
C ALA A 630 -17.51 -6.07 -2.48
N VAL A 631 -17.11 -5.18 -1.59
CA VAL A 631 -17.86 -3.95 -1.23
C VAL A 631 -18.16 -3.08 -2.46
N ASN A 632 -17.15 -2.89 -3.32
CA ASN A 632 -17.27 -2.22 -4.62
C ASN A 632 -16.54 -3.05 -5.68
N PRO A 633 -17.24 -3.89 -6.46
CA PRO A 633 -16.61 -4.71 -7.50
C PRO A 633 -15.76 -3.92 -8.51
N LEU A 634 -16.24 -2.74 -8.94
CA LEU A 634 -15.49 -1.86 -9.85
C LEU A 634 -14.19 -1.33 -9.22
N GLY A 635 -14.23 -1.08 -7.89
CA GLY A 635 -13.04 -0.71 -7.12
C GLY A 635 -12.03 -1.85 -7.04
N VAL A 636 -12.50 -3.08 -6.82
CA VAL A 636 -11.67 -4.31 -6.81
C VAL A 636 -10.98 -4.47 -8.16
N GLU A 637 -11.75 -4.47 -9.26
CA GLU A 637 -11.23 -4.59 -10.62
C GLU A 637 -10.16 -3.53 -10.92
N SER A 638 -10.43 -2.27 -10.58
CA SER A 638 -9.47 -1.17 -10.75
C SER A 638 -8.15 -1.39 -10.00
N GLN A 639 -8.20 -1.94 -8.77
CA GLN A 639 -6.99 -2.24 -8.00
C GLN A 639 -6.20 -3.41 -8.59
N ILE A 640 -6.89 -4.44 -9.09
CA ILE A 640 -6.25 -5.58 -9.75
C ILE A 640 -5.53 -5.11 -11.02
N HIS A 641 -6.18 -4.36 -11.89
CA HIS A 641 -5.54 -3.77 -13.08
C HIS A 641 -4.30 -2.95 -12.73
N GLY A 642 -4.43 -2.02 -11.76
CA GLY A 642 -3.32 -1.17 -11.34
C GLY A 642 -2.13 -1.93 -10.75
N GLY A 643 -2.38 -3.01 -9.99
CA GLY A 643 -1.32 -3.84 -9.42
C GLY A 643 -0.64 -4.73 -10.47
N ILE A 644 -1.40 -5.31 -11.41
CA ILE A 644 -0.86 -6.04 -12.55
C ILE A 644 0.09 -5.14 -13.37
N MET A 645 -0.36 -3.93 -13.72
CA MET A 645 0.48 -3.01 -14.52
C MET A 645 1.75 -2.59 -13.79
N LEU A 646 1.68 -2.32 -12.49
CA LEU A 646 2.85 -1.96 -11.69
C LEU A 646 3.84 -3.13 -11.57
N GLY A 647 3.35 -4.36 -11.34
CA GLY A 647 4.17 -5.56 -11.26
C GLY A 647 4.80 -5.92 -12.60
N LEU A 648 4.04 -5.81 -13.71
CA LEU A 648 4.56 -6.01 -15.07
C LEU A 648 5.66 -4.97 -15.40
N ASN A 649 5.43 -3.69 -15.05
CA ASN A 649 6.44 -2.65 -15.19
C ASN A 649 7.74 -3.00 -14.45
N ALA A 650 7.61 -3.47 -13.20
CA ALA A 650 8.77 -3.82 -12.37
C ALA A 650 9.60 -4.94 -12.98
N VAL A 651 8.96 -6.00 -13.51
CA VAL A 651 9.69 -7.14 -14.09
C VAL A 651 10.22 -6.86 -15.50
N ALA A 652 9.56 -5.99 -16.27
CA ALA A 652 10.01 -5.64 -17.60
C ALA A 652 11.20 -4.64 -17.59
N PHE A 653 11.12 -3.60 -16.74
CA PHE A 653 12.00 -2.42 -16.81
C PHE A 653 12.62 -2.02 -15.47
N GLY A 654 12.02 -2.44 -14.34
CA GLY A 654 12.32 -1.88 -13.01
C GLY A 654 13.70 -2.28 -12.50
N ALA A 655 14.63 -1.32 -12.47
CA ALA A 655 15.91 -1.45 -11.77
C ALA A 655 16.45 -0.09 -11.36
N ILE A 656 16.96 0.00 -10.14
CA ILE A 656 17.81 1.08 -9.67
C ILE A 656 19.21 0.50 -9.45
N ASP A 657 20.17 1.01 -10.20
CA ASP A 657 21.58 0.64 -10.14
C ASP A 657 22.39 1.75 -9.49
N ILE A 658 23.21 1.38 -8.52
CA ILE A 658 24.13 2.28 -7.80
C ILE A 658 25.56 1.99 -8.27
N ASN A 659 26.30 3.04 -8.60
CA ASN A 659 27.71 2.98 -8.92
C ASN A 659 28.43 4.16 -8.28
N GLU A 660 29.55 3.91 -7.60
CA GLU A 660 30.30 4.94 -6.88
C GLU A 660 29.39 5.79 -5.98
N GLY A 661 28.45 5.14 -5.28
CA GLY A 661 27.49 5.77 -4.39
C GLY A 661 26.40 6.60 -5.04
N GLN A 662 26.29 6.60 -6.35
CA GLN A 662 25.30 7.36 -7.11
C GLN A 662 24.32 6.44 -7.85
N VAL A 663 23.06 6.82 -7.91
CA VAL A 663 22.06 6.12 -8.72
C VAL A 663 22.25 6.48 -10.19
N LYS A 664 22.24 5.47 -11.07
CA LYS A 664 22.38 5.66 -12.52
C LYS A 664 21.12 6.24 -13.15
N GLN A 665 19.95 5.69 -12.77
CA GLN A 665 18.66 6.11 -13.29
C GLN A 665 18.26 7.48 -12.73
N SER A 666 17.55 8.26 -13.52
CA SER A 666 17.21 9.63 -13.15
C SER A 666 15.76 10.02 -13.43
N ASN A 667 15.19 9.58 -14.54
CA ASN A 667 13.85 9.99 -14.96
C ASN A 667 13.19 8.90 -15.83
N PHE A 668 12.00 9.14 -16.36
CA PHE A 668 11.24 8.19 -17.19
C PHE A 668 11.85 7.88 -18.57
N HIS A 669 13.02 8.40 -18.90
CA HIS A 669 13.79 8.00 -20.09
C HIS A 669 14.77 6.86 -19.81
N ASP A 670 15.15 6.64 -18.53
CA ASP A 670 16.10 5.61 -18.07
C ASP A 670 15.55 4.73 -16.92
N TYR A 671 14.44 5.15 -16.32
CA TYR A 671 13.57 4.33 -15.45
C TYR A 671 12.18 4.26 -16.11
N LEU A 672 12.07 3.36 -17.10
CA LEU A 672 10.95 3.36 -18.04
C LEU A 672 9.62 2.99 -17.37
N PRO A 673 8.55 3.77 -17.56
CA PRO A 673 7.20 3.32 -17.26
C PRO A 673 6.61 2.51 -18.41
N LEU A 674 5.75 1.55 -18.09
CA LEU A 674 4.95 0.83 -19.08
C LEU A 674 4.10 1.82 -19.91
N ARG A 675 4.10 1.68 -21.22
CA ARG A 675 3.36 2.56 -22.13
C ARG A 675 1.98 1.97 -22.47
N PHE A 676 1.05 2.82 -22.87
CA PHE A 676 -0.32 2.41 -23.15
C PHE A 676 -0.41 1.30 -24.21
N HIS A 677 0.38 1.37 -25.26
CA HIS A 677 0.40 0.36 -26.33
C HIS A 677 1.05 -0.98 -25.92
N GLN A 678 1.74 -1.01 -24.78
CA GLN A 678 2.32 -2.25 -24.21
C GLN A 678 1.36 -2.94 -23.24
N MET A 679 0.16 -2.37 -23.04
CA MET A 679 -0.83 -2.91 -22.11
C MET A 679 -1.46 -4.18 -22.67
N PRO A 680 -1.42 -5.31 -21.94
CA PRO A 680 -2.09 -6.53 -22.33
C PRO A 680 -3.61 -6.44 -22.17
N LYS A 681 -4.33 -7.39 -22.78
CA LYS A 681 -5.72 -7.65 -22.43
C LYS A 681 -5.77 -8.27 -21.03
N VAL A 682 -6.47 -7.64 -20.09
CA VAL A 682 -6.63 -8.15 -18.72
C VAL A 682 -8.09 -8.50 -18.47
N GLU A 683 -8.30 -9.71 -17.95
CA GLU A 683 -9.61 -10.24 -17.54
C GLU A 683 -9.57 -10.50 -16.03
N VAL A 684 -10.50 -9.90 -15.28
CA VAL A 684 -10.56 -10.02 -13.81
C VAL A 684 -11.81 -10.78 -13.40
N HIS A 685 -11.63 -11.84 -12.65
CA HIS A 685 -12.70 -12.65 -12.07
C HIS A 685 -12.66 -12.57 -10.55
N ILE A 686 -13.71 -12.01 -9.96
CA ILE A 686 -13.87 -11.90 -8.50
C ILE A 686 -14.64 -13.15 -8.06
N MET A 687 -14.08 -13.93 -7.13
CA MET A 687 -14.76 -15.08 -6.55
C MET A 687 -15.97 -14.63 -5.73
N PRO A 688 -17.15 -15.24 -5.94
CA PRO A 688 -18.28 -14.98 -5.05
C PRO A 688 -17.96 -15.49 -3.64
N SER A 689 -18.23 -14.66 -2.62
CA SER A 689 -17.90 -14.99 -1.23
C SER A 689 -18.85 -14.32 -0.25
N ASP A 690 -19.20 -15.07 0.80
CA ASP A 690 -19.94 -14.56 1.97
C ASP A 690 -19.02 -14.22 3.15
N ALA A 691 -17.72 -14.48 3.00
CA ALA A 691 -16.73 -14.10 3.99
C ALA A 691 -16.66 -12.56 4.14
N PRO A 692 -16.28 -12.04 5.30
CA PRO A 692 -16.03 -10.60 5.47
C PRO A 692 -15.09 -10.05 4.41
N PRO A 693 -15.23 -8.78 4.00
CA PRO A 693 -14.34 -8.18 3.02
C PRO A 693 -12.90 -8.17 3.51
N THR A 694 -11.99 -8.48 2.59
CA THR A 694 -10.55 -8.37 2.76
C THR A 694 -9.99 -7.30 1.80
N GLY A 695 -8.66 -7.18 1.67
CA GLY A 695 -8.06 -6.17 0.81
C GLY A 695 -7.65 -6.69 -0.56
N VAL A 696 -7.53 -5.78 -1.53
CA VAL A 696 -7.02 -6.07 -2.89
C VAL A 696 -6.04 -5.01 -3.40
N GLY A 697 -5.54 -4.13 -2.51
CA GLY A 697 -4.66 -3.02 -2.90
C GLY A 697 -3.31 -3.47 -3.48
N GLU A 698 -2.80 -4.62 -3.08
CA GLU A 698 -1.42 -5.06 -3.35
C GLU A 698 -1.32 -6.44 -4.02
N GLN A 699 -2.33 -7.29 -3.88
CA GLN A 699 -2.33 -8.71 -4.24
C GLN A 699 -1.87 -8.99 -5.67
N SER A 700 -2.40 -8.28 -6.65
CA SER A 700 -2.11 -8.53 -8.06
C SER A 700 -0.65 -8.22 -8.45
N THR A 701 0.03 -7.38 -7.69
CA THR A 701 1.45 -7.08 -7.89
C THR A 701 2.35 -8.29 -7.59
N THR A 702 1.90 -9.21 -6.71
CA THR A 702 2.72 -10.33 -6.21
C THR A 702 2.83 -11.49 -7.20
N ALA A 703 1.78 -11.73 -8.00
CA ALA A 703 1.65 -12.92 -8.83
C ALA A 703 1.92 -12.67 -10.33
N ILE A 704 1.92 -11.40 -10.78
CA ILE A 704 2.07 -11.10 -12.22
C ILE A 704 3.49 -11.37 -12.72
N GLY A 705 4.51 -10.95 -11.98
CA GLY A 705 5.90 -11.11 -12.39
C GLY A 705 6.32 -12.55 -12.63
N PRO A 706 6.13 -13.44 -11.66
CA PRO A 706 6.47 -14.86 -11.84
C PRO A 706 5.62 -15.52 -12.93
N ALA A 707 4.34 -15.15 -13.09
CA ALA A 707 3.51 -15.71 -14.17
C ALA A 707 4.07 -15.36 -15.55
N VAL A 708 4.57 -14.13 -15.76
CA VAL A 708 5.25 -13.71 -17.01
C VAL A 708 6.54 -14.51 -17.22
N ALA A 709 7.38 -14.65 -16.17
CA ALA A 709 8.64 -15.40 -16.27
C ALA A 709 8.39 -16.89 -16.61
N ASN A 710 7.38 -17.51 -16.01
CA ASN A 710 6.98 -18.88 -16.29
C ASN A 710 6.38 -19.03 -17.70
N ALA A 711 5.65 -18.02 -18.21
CA ALA A 711 5.15 -18.01 -19.59
C ALA A 711 6.29 -17.91 -20.61
N ILE A 712 7.31 -17.09 -20.36
CA ILE A 712 8.53 -17.00 -21.18
C ILE A 712 9.24 -18.35 -21.21
N PHE A 713 9.41 -19.01 -20.07
CA PHE A 713 9.98 -20.37 -20.04
C PHE A 713 9.17 -21.35 -20.87
N ASN A 714 7.84 -21.34 -20.77
CA ASN A 714 6.98 -22.22 -21.54
C ASN A 714 7.10 -21.99 -23.07
N ALA A 715 7.36 -20.73 -23.48
CA ALA A 715 7.57 -20.38 -24.88
C ALA A 715 8.97 -20.74 -25.41
N THR A 716 10.01 -20.66 -24.57
CA THR A 716 11.42 -20.65 -25.02
C THR A 716 12.26 -21.80 -24.47
N GLY A 717 11.87 -22.37 -23.33
CA GLY A 717 12.70 -23.31 -22.54
C GLY A 717 13.71 -22.65 -21.61
N ASP A 718 13.84 -21.31 -21.61
CA ASP A 718 14.82 -20.58 -20.80
C ASP A 718 14.24 -20.11 -19.47
N ARG A 719 14.87 -20.47 -18.35
CA ARG A 719 14.49 -20.02 -17.02
C ARG A 719 14.96 -18.59 -16.74
N VAL A 720 14.02 -17.72 -16.41
CA VAL A 720 14.32 -16.35 -15.98
C VAL A 720 14.57 -16.31 -14.49
N ARG A 721 15.78 -15.87 -14.10
CA ARG A 721 16.22 -15.80 -12.69
C ARG A 721 16.83 -14.46 -12.30
N GLN A 722 17.07 -13.56 -13.26
CA GLN A 722 17.56 -12.20 -13.03
C GLN A 722 16.55 -11.18 -13.55
N PHE A 723 16.26 -10.18 -12.73
CA PHE A 723 15.29 -9.14 -13.06
C PHE A 723 15.94 -7.74 -13.09
N PRO A 724 15.43 -6.82 -13.91
CA PRO A 724 14.33 -7.00 -14.87
C PRO A 724 14.67 -8.00 -15.99
N LEU A 725 13.64 -8.47 -16.70
CA LEU A 725 13.75 -9.45 -17.79
C LEU A 725 14.81 -9.08 -18.85
N ALA A 726 14.98 -7.78 -19.10
CA ALA A 726 16.00 -7.26 -20.01
C ALA A 726 17.43 -7.68 -19.64
N ARG A 727 17.73 -7.99 -18.37
CA ARG A 727 19.07 -8.48 -17.95
C ARG A 727 19.38 -9.88 -18.47
N GLN A 728 18.36 -10.64 -18.86
CA GLN A 728 18.49 -11.96 -19.51
C GLN A 728 18.12 -11.93 -20.99
N GLY A 729 18.04 -10.76 -21.61
CA GLY A 729 17.83 -10.61 -23.05
C GLY A 729 16.36 -10.55 -23.48
N TYR A 730 15.39 -10.61 -22.52
CA TYR A 730 13.98 -10.49 -22.84
C TYR A 730 13.50 -9.05 -22.74
N VAL A 731 13.11 -8.48 -23.89
CA VAL A 731 12.72 -7.07 -24.00
C VAL A 731 11.23 -6.97 -24.38
N LEU A 732 10.46 -6.28 -23.55
CA LEU A 732 9.05 -6.01 -23.85
C LEU A 732 8.96 -5.12 -25.10
N LYS A 733 8.19 -5.54 -26.09
CA LYS A 733 8.04 -4.85 -27.38
C LYS A 733 7.56 -3.41 -27.17
N SER A 734 8.30 -2.49 -27.80
CA SER A 734 8.03 -1.05 -27.76
C SER A 734 6.80 -0.66 -28.59
#